data_7d02a71aec9503b81840dd4bcdda85f4
#
_entry.id   7d02a71aec9503b81840dd4bcdda85f4
#
_cell.length_a   1.000
_cell.length_b   1.000
_cell.length_c   1.000
_cell.angle_alpha   90.00
_cell.angle_beta   90.00
_cell.angle_gamma   90.00
#
_symmetry.space_group_name_H-M   'P 1'
#
loop_
_entity.id
_entity.type
_entity.pdbx_description
1 polymer ?
#
loop_
_entity_poly.entity_id
_entity_poly.type
_entity_poly.pdbx_seq_one_letter_code
_entity_poly.pdbx_strand_id
1 'polypeptide(L)'
;MPSIRERWRMMFRPNVYLYEIGGDAPTQVLNYTAKKLYQTQDNLRAVVDYLSNSIAQLPLKVYMRGDETDRKRDRDSAAAKLLWRPNEDQTGYEFIRALSTEYYVFGAVYVWVLPDADSDSGYQIRIIPSEWIIQTESLNAYSHKSITVATKDGTTLEIPNTEFVLFKTYSPGNPGGYISPISGLRQTLQEQIEAGNFRKQLWHSSGRLNAQITRPANVQPWDDEARKRFATAFRDSWGAGGSKAGSIPILEDGMEIKPFSTSFKEAQWTESVKLSRESVAAAYRVNPSLIWHSDTQTYASSKDNARALYAECLGPDLQMIQQRINSFLLPMIGADPNLYVEFDLTEKLKGSFEERAAIMQASVGGPWLTRNEARADNNLPPIEGGDELIVPLNVMEGGQASPQDTHMDEQEPMMIQQNCRCSHHKSDNVFYVKVRSTKEEDERMAEAMSKFFKRQADSVLPKIGAKSAKWWDEERWDSEFADDIEPVMNDIADAHGKETARAIGSKYNTDQTRKYLRKMAEGRAHAINAGTYKRLQEAMESDNEENTPAKVFDERQNSNAKMLGRALAIGVAGWAGTREAPQQAEQQGVRKTVEKIWVTGDNPRPEHQMMNGQVVPIDQPFSNGCYWPGDENGDPDTTCGCNCSTQVRITIE
;
A
#
# COMPACT_ATOMS: atom_id res chain seq x y z
N MET A 1 6.99 -5.93 -54.18
CA MET A 1 6.40 -5.37 -52.94
C MET A 1 7.42 -4.41 -52.35
N PRO A 2 7.04 -3.26 -51.84
CA PRO A 2 7.99 -2.36 -51.21
C PRO A 2 8.63 -3.03 -49.98
N SER A 3 9.90 -2.73 -49.73
CA SER A 3 10.63 -3.26 -48.59
C SER A 3 9.96 -2.87 -47.26
N ILE A 4 10.20 -3.60 -46.19
CA ILE A 4 9.64 -3.34 -44.85
C ILE A 4 9.97 -1.92 -44.37
N ARG A 5 11.18 -1.43 -44.63
CA ARG A 5 11.61 -0.05 -44.34
C ARG A 5 10.82 0.98 -45.17
N GLU A 6 10.46 0.68 -46.40
CA GLU A 6 9.60 1.54 -47.22
C GLU A 6 8.15 1.54 -46.72
N ARG A 7 7.61 0.36 -46.38
CA ARG A 7 6.24 0.26 -45.78
C ARG A 7 6.13 1.06 -44.48
N TRP A 8 7.16 1.00 -43.62
CA TRP A 8 7.19 1.77 -42.38
C TRP A 8 7.36 3.27 -42.62
N ARG A 9 8.23 3.70 -43.52
CA ARG A 9 8.40 5.11 -43.88
C ARG A 9 7.14 5.75 -44.47
N MET A 10 6.29 4.97 -45.12
CA MET A 10 5.00 5.43 -45.64
C MET A 10 3.97 5.74 -44.56
N MET A 11 4.12 5.24 -43.36
CA MET A 11 3.16 5.38 -42.25
C MET A 11 3.22 6.70 -41.48
N PHE A 12 4.25 7.52 -41.66
CA PHE A 12 4.38 8.73 -40.84
C PHE A 12 3.50 9.88 -41.32
N ARG A 13 2.35 10.13 -40.63
CA ARG A 13 1.63 11.42 -40.75
C ARG A 13 1.10 11.98 -39.45
N PRO A 14 1.31 13.31 -39.19
CA PRO A 14 0.79 13.98 -38.03
C PRO A 14 -0.63 14.52 -38.11
N ASN A 15 -1.35 14.44 -39.25
CA ASN A 15 -2.64 15.15 -39.49
C ASN A 15 -3.68 14.28 -40.18
N VAL A 16 -4.13 13.21 -39.55
CA VAL A 16 -5.37 12.53 -40.00
C VAL A 16 -6.43 12.73 -38.94
N TYR A 17 -7.55 13.34 -39.32
CA TYR A 17 -8.75 13.39 -38.50
C TYR A 17 -9.32 11.97 -38.37
N LEU A 18 -9.40 11.50 -37.12
CA LEU A 18 -9.79 10.13 -36.84
C LEU A 18 -11.26 10.05 -36.48
N TYR A 19 -11.94 9.14 -37.13
CA TYR A 19 -13.12 8.53 -36.57
C TYR A 19 -12.66 7.40 -35.63
N GLU A 20 -13.07 7.43 -34.36
CA GLU A 20 -12.89 6.32 -33.45
C GLU A 20 -13.67 5.12 -33.98
N ILE A 21 -13.01 4.19 -34.60
CA ILE A 21 -13.62 2.96 -35.13
C ILE A 21 -13.31 1.85 -34.15
N GLY A 22 -14.36 1.37 -33.46
CA GLY A 22 -14.29 0.14 -32.67
C GLY A 22 -14.72 0.19 -31.23
N GLY A 23 -15.14 1.33 -30.71
CA GLY A 23 -15.73 1.44 -29.37
C GLY A 23 -17.15 1.98 -29.43
N ASP A 24 -18.03 1.53 -28.56
CA ASP A 24 -19.36 2.13 -28.37
C ASP A 24 -19.17 3.56 -27.85
N ALA A 25 -19.57 4.53 -28.67
CA ALA A 25 -19.56 5.96 -28.47
C ALA A 25 -18.17 6.65 -28.39
N PRO A 26 -18.06 7.86 -28.99
CA PRO A 26 -16.80 8.58 -29.02
C PRO A 26 -16.31 8.88 -27.60
N THR A 27 -15.07 8.53 -27.32
CA THR A 27 -14.32 8.92 -26.10
C THR A 27 -14.02 10.41 -26.11
N GLN A 28 -14.98 11.22 -26.52
CA GLN A 28 -14.89 12.67 -26.53
C GLN A 28 -15.48 13.22 -25.23
N VAL A 29 -14.65 13.89 -24.46
CA VAL A 29 -15.05 14.69 -23.32
C VAL A 29 -14.92 16.15 -23.76
N LEU A 30 -16.01 16.90 -23.88
CA LEU A 30 -15.97 18.28 -24.34
C LEU A 30 -15.18 18.46 -25.66
N ASN A 31 -15.34 17.56 -26.63
CA ASN A 31 -14.59 17.54 -27.89
C ASN A 31 -13.09 17.20 -27.79
N TYR A 32 -12.63 16.66 -26.64
CA TYR A 32 -11.28 16.13 -26.51
C TYR A 32 -11.24 14.64 -26.83
N THR A 33 -10.25 14.23 -27.64
CA THR A 33 -9.94 12.81 -27.88
C THR A 33 -9.23 12.21 -26.65
N ALA A 34 -9.21 10.88 -26.53
CA ALA A 34 -8.48 10.18 -25.47
C ALA A 34 -7.01 10.62 -25.37
N LYS A 35 -6.32 10.78 -26.50
CA LYS A 35 -4.97 11.34 -26.58
C LYS A 35 -4.88 12.74 -25.99
N LYS A 36 -5.81 13.63 -26.38
CA LYS A 36 -5.80 15.00 -25.87
C LYS A 36 -6.07 15.06 -24.39
N LEU A 37 -6.94 14.20 -23.86
CA LEU A 37 -7.17 14.05 -22.42
C LEU A 37 -5.91 13.59 -21.69
N TYR A 38 -5.23 12.56 -22.19
CA TYR A 38 -3.96 12.12 -21.64
C TYR A 38 -2.88 13.22 -21.66
N GLN A 39 -2.84 14.04 -22.71
CA GLN A 39 -1.87 15.14 -22.82
C GLN A 39 -2.17 16.32 -21.91
N THR A 40 -3.44 16.59 -21.59
CA THR A 40 -3.88 17.82 -20.92
C THR A 40 -4.37 17.63 -19.49
N GLN A 41 -4.78 16.41 -19.10
CA GLN A 41 -5.27 16.10 -17.77
C GLN A 41 -4.16 15.50 -16.92
N ASP A 42 -3.65 16.29 -15.98
CA ASP A 42 -2.52 15.95 -15.11
C ASP A 42 -2.77 14.69 -14.28
N ASN A 43 -3.96 14.55 -13.69
CA ASN A 43 -4.33 13.40 -12.87
C ASN A 43 -4.38 12.11 -13.70
N LEU A 44 -4.99 12.15 -14.88
CA LEU A 44 -5.05 11.00 -15.79
C LEU A 44 -3.64 10.58 -16.24
N ARG A 45 -2.84 11.56 -16.66
CA ARG A 45 -1.47 11.31 -17.10
C ARG A 45 -0.61 10.72 -16.00
N ALA A 46 -0.71 11.25 -14.77
CA ALA A 46 0.05 10.74 -13.64
C ALA A 46 -0.24 9.25 -13.37
N VAL A 47 -1.51 8.85 -13.40
CA VAL A 47 -1.91 7.45 -13.20
C VAL A 47 -1.41 6.56 -14.33
N VAL A 48 -1.65 6.94 -15.59
CA VAL A 48 -1.25 6.14 -16.75
C VAL A 48 0.26 6.00 -16.84
N ASP A 49 1.02 7.10 -16.65
CA ASP A 49 2.49 7.08 -16.67
C ASP A 49 3.04 6.21 -15.53
N TYR A 50 2.45 6.29 -14.34
CA TYR A 50 2.85 5.47 -13.19
C TYR A 50 2.68 3.98 -13.48
N LEU A 51 1.51 3.56 -13.97
CA LEU A 51 1.23 2.16 -14.31
C LEU A 51 2.12 1.65 -15.44
N SER A 52 2.23 2.42 -16.53
CA SER A 52 3.02 2.04 -17.69
C SER A 52 4.52 1.90 -17.36
N ASN A 53 5.06 2.80 -16.55
CA ASN A 53 6.44 2.72 -16.06
C ASN A 53 6.63 1.53 -15.11
N SER A 54 5.63 1.24 -14.24
CA SER A 54 5.69 0.11 -13.31
C SER A 54 5.71 -1.23 -14.04
N ILE A 55 4.95 -1.38 -15.13
CA ILE A 55 4.99 -2.58 -15.99
C ILE A 55 6.32 -2.67 -16.72
N ALA A 56 6.76 -1.58 -17.35
CA ALA A 56 7.97 -1.56 -18.16
C ALA A 56 9.27 -1.84 -17.37
N GLN A 57 9.28 -1.54 -16.07
CA GLN A 57 10.38 -1.86 -15.17
C GLN A 57 10.52 -3.36 -14.87
N LEU A 58 9.50 -4.17 -15.17
CA LEU A 58 9.57 -5.61 -14.94
C LEU A 58 10.32 -6.29 -16.07
N PRO A 59 11.36 -7.08 -15.76
CA PRO A 59 12.04 -7.85 -16.79
C PRO A 59 11.10 -8.88 -17.40
N LEU A 60 10.92 -8.83 -18.71
CA LEU A 60 10.20 -9.83 -19.49
C LEU A 60 11.20 -10.90 -19.94
N LYS A 61 11.11 -12.10 -19.37
CA LYS A 61 12.08 -13.18 -19.58
C LYS A 61 11.48 -14.31 -20.40
N VAL A 62 12.31 -14.93 -21.25
CA VAL A 62 11.96 -16.11 -22.03
C VAL A 62 12.50 -17.34 -21.33
N TYR A 63 11.68 -18.36 -21.22
CA TYR A 63 12.01 -19.64 -20.62
C TYR A 63 11.67 -20.79 -21.58
N MET A 64 12.46 -21.84 -21.52
CA MET A 64 12.16 -23.12 -22.15
C MET A 64 11.58 -24.05 -21.09
N ARG A 65 10.45 -24.68 -21.40
CA ARG A 65 9.89 -25.76 -20.57
C ARG A 65 10.78 -26.98 -20.67
N GLY A 66 11.32 -27.39 -19.53
CA GLY A 66 11.92 -28.70 -19.34
C GLY A 66 10.87 -29.72 -18.89
N ASP A 67 11.28 -30.74 -18.14
CA ASP A 67 10.38 -31.62 -17.40
C ASP A 67 9.60 -30.82 -16.35
N GLU A 68 8.53 -31.40 -15.78
CA GLU A 68 7.51 -30.68 -14.96
C GLU A 68 8.04 -29.72 -13.89
N THR A 69 9.28 -29.87 -13.45
CA THR A 69 9.91 -29.09 -12.39
C THR A 69 11.08 -28.22 -12.85
N ASP A 70 11.58 -28.37 -14.09
CA ASP A 70 12.77 -27.65 -14.57
C ASP A 70 12.39 -26.64 -15.65
N ARG A 71 12.73 -25.35 -15.42
CA ARG A 71 12.62 -24.26 -16.38
C ARG A 71 13.97 -23.62 -16.61
N LYS A 72 14.45 -23.63 -17.84
CA LYS A 72 15.72 -22.99 -18.21
C LYS A 72 15.46 -21.64 -18.85
N ARG A 73 16.12 -20.58 -18.33
CA ARG A 73 16.09 -19.26 -18.95
C ARG A 73 16.77 -19.32 -20.33
N ASP A 74 16.07 -18.85 -21.35
CA ASP A 74 16.59 -18.70 -22.69
C ASP A 74 16.95 -17.23 -22.98
N ARG A 75 18.14 -16.98 -23.54
CA ARG A 75 18.63 -15.68 -23.93
C ARG A 75 19.00 -15.59 -25.43
N ASP A 76 19.08 -16.73 -26.09
CA ASP A 76 19.68 -16.86 -27.43
C ASP A 76 18.63 -17.04 -28.52
N SER A 77 17.41 -17.44 -28.19
CA SER A 77 16.32 -17.59 -29.14
C SER A 77 15.94 -16.27 -29.84
N ALA A 78 15.34 -16.38 -31.00
CA ALA A 78 14.76 -15.27 -31.73
C ALA A 78 13.76 -14.48 -30.88
N ALA A 79 12.95 -15.19 -30.05
CA ALA A 79 12.00 -14.59 -29.14
C ALA A 79 12.69 -13.72 -28.05
N ALA A 80 13.77 -14.22 -27.45
CA ALA A 80 14.51 -13.48 -26.43
C ALA A 80 15.18 -12.22 -27.02
N LYS A 81 15.78 -12.32 -28.19
CA LYS A 81 16.39 -11.20 -28.90
C LYS A 81 15.36 -10.18 -29.34
N LEU A 82 14.20 -10.60 -29.84
CA LEU A 82 13.09 -9.74 -30.26
C LEU A 82 12.52 -8.93 -29.08
N LEU A 83 12.30 -9.57 -27.94
CA LEU A 83 11.79 -8.87 -26.74
C LEU A 83 12.82 -7.95 -26.11
N TRP A 84 14.11 -8.27 -26.21
CA TRP A 84 15.19 -7.40 -25.77
C TRP A 84 15.34 -6.16 -26.66
N ARG A 85 15.30 -6.33 -27.96
CA ARG A 85 15.39 -5.25 -28.97
C ARG A 85 14.27 -5.40 -30.02
N PRO A 86 13.08 -4.87 -29.74
CA PRO A 86 11.88 -5.05 -30.58
C PRO A 86 12.03 -4.51 -31.99
N ASN A 87 12.79 -3.46 -32.17
CA ASN A 87 13.10 -2.81 -33.45
C ASN A 87 14.37 -1.96 -33.34
N GLU A 88 14.77 -1.30 -34.43
CA GLU A 88 15.98 -0.46 -34.48
C GLU A 88 15.90 0.81 -33.59
N ASP A 89 14.68 1.30 -33.30
CA ASP A 89 14.41 2.58 -32.64
C ASP A 89 14.09 2.46 -31.16
N GLN A 90 13.77 1.25 -30.66
CA GLN A 90 13.23 1.06 -29.30
C GLN A 90 13.93 -0.09 -28.56
N THR A 91 14.15 0.13 -27.28
CA THR A 91 14.49 -0.93 -26.33
C THR A 91 13.26 -1.69 -25.86
N GLY A 92 13.42 -2.88 -25.29
CA GLY A 92 12.31 -3.63 -24.71
C GLY A 92 11.52 -2.85 -23.67
N TYR A 93 12.21 -2.05 -22.83
CA TYR A 93 11.56 -1.16 -21.87
C TYR A 93 10.66 -0.12 -22.53
N GLU A 94 11.17 0.59 -23.54
CA GLU A 94 10.42 1.63 -24.26
C GLU A 94 9.21 1.05 -24.99
N PHE A 95 9.36 -0.15 -25.55
CA PHE A 95 8.29 -0.86 -26.23
C PHE A 95 7.17 -1.26 -25.25
N ILE A 96 7.50 -1.89 -24.12
CA ILE A 96 6.51 -2.31 -23.11
C ILE A 96 5.84 -1.08 -22.48
N ARG A 97 6.58 0.00 -22.25
CA ARG A 97 6.00 1.27 -21.78
C ARG A 97 4.99 1.82 -22.78
N ALA A 98 5.34 1.86 -24.07
CA ALA A 98 4.45 2.36 -25.11
C ALA A 98 3.22 1.45 -25.24
N LEU A 99 3.39 0.13 -25.24
CA LEU A 99 2.30 -0.85 -25.27
C LEU A 99 1.32 -0.61 -24.11
N SER A 100 1.83 -0.49 -22.89
CA SER A 100 1.02 -0.27 -21.70
C SER A 100 0.31 1.09 -21.73
N THR A 101 1.00 2.14 -22.21
CA THR A 101 0.40 3.48 -22.34
C THR A 101 -0.77 3.48 -23.32
N GLU A 102 -0.59 2.90 -24.52
CA GLU A 102 -1.66 2.78 -25.52
C GLU A 102 -2.84 1.95 -24.98
N TYR A 103 -2.54 0.85 -24.27
CA TYR A 103 -3.55 0.00 -23.64
C TYR A 103 -4.39 0.76 -22.61
N TYR A 104 -3.76 1.52 -21.72
CA TYR A 104 -4.47 2.29 -20.69
C TYR A 104 -5.21 3.51 -21.24
N VAL A 105 -4.75 4.10 -22.35
CA VAL A 105 -5.41 5.25 -22.95
C VAL A 105 -6.54 4.82 -23.88
N PHE A 106 -6.29 3.88 -24.79
CA PHE A 106 -7.24 3.53 -25.84
C PHE A 106 -8.02 2.23 -25.59
N GLY A 107 -7.55 1.40 -24.65
CA GLY A 107 -8.15 0.09 -24.36
C GLY A 107 -7.78 -1.00 -25.36
N ALA A 108 -6.96 -0.70 -26.35
CA ALA A 108 -6.46 -1.67 -27.32
C ALA A 108 -5.10 -1.22 -27.87
N VAL A 109 -4.26 -2.22 -28.22
CA VAL A 109 -2.97 -2.01 -28.86
C VAL A 109 -2.79 -3.04 -29.96
N TYR A 110 -2.44 -2.57 -31.14
CA TYR A 110 -2.09 -3.42 -32.28
C TYR A 110 -0.56 -3.42 -32.42
N VAL A 111 0.03 -4.58 -32.26
CA VAL A 111 1.47 -4.79 -32.43
C VAL A 111 1.70 -5.45 -33.76
N TRP A 112 2.30 -4.74 -34.70
CA TRP A 112 2.64 -5.24 -36.01
C TRP A 112 3.92 -6.07 -35.95
N VAL A 113 3.88 -7.26 -36.50
CA VAL A 113 5.01 -8.21 -36.58
C VAL A 113 5.51 -8.22 -38.01
N LEU A 114 6.76 -7.82 -38.20
CA LEU A 114 7.37 -7.66 -39.50
C LEU A 114 8.60 -8.58 -39.61
N PRO A 115 8.70 -9.43 -40.62
CA PRO A 115 9.94 -10.16 -40.94
C PRO A 115 11.03 -9.15 -41.27
N ASP A 116 12.21 -9.29 -40.68
CA ASP A 116 13.37 -8.43 -40.91
C ASP A 116 14.66 -9.25 -40.87
N ALA A 117 15.21 -9.46 -42.05
CA ALA A 117 16.42 -10.27 -42.22
C ALA A 117 17.70 -9.63 -41.64
N ASP A 118 17.66 -8.31 -41.42
CA ASP A 118 18.80 -7.54 -40.87
C ASP A 118 18.78 -7.55 -39.33
N SER A 119 17.67 -8.01 -38.70
CA SER A 119 17.53 -8.13 -37.26
C SER A 119 18.09 -9.47 -36.75
N ASP A 120 18.74 -9.44 -35.57
CA ASP A 120 19.26 -10.64 -34.90
C ASP A 120 18.17 -11.68 -34.54
N SER A 121 16.92 -11.23 -34.49
CA SER A 121 15.74 -12.08 -34.24
C SER A 121 15.05 -12.58 -35.52
N GLY A 122 15.40 -12.04 -36.68
CA GLY A 122 14.69 -12.28 -37.96
C GLY A 122 13.35 -11.52 -38.06
N TYR A 123 12.97 -10.76 -37.06
CA TYR A 123 11.69 -10.03 -36.97
C TYR A 123 11.87 -8.68 -36.31
N GLN A 124 10.91 -7.78 -36.58
CA GLN A 124 10.69 -6.55 -35.82
C GLN A 124 9.23 -6.49 -35.36
N ILE A 125 8.99 -5.91 -34.18
CA ILE A 125 7.66 -5.59 -33.69
C ILE A 125 7.52 -4.10 -33.50
N ARG A 126 6.40 -3.54 -33.91
CA ARG A 126 6.10 -2.12 -33.79
C ARG A 126 4.66 -1.91 -33.38
N ILE A 127 4.44 -0.93 -32.51
CA ILE A 127 3.08 -0.53 -32.13
C ILE A 127 2.48 0.31 -33.24
N ILE A 128 1.27 -0.05 -33.68
CA ILE A 128 0.47 0.79 -34.57
C ILE A 128 -0.34 1.72 -33.67
N PRO A 129 -0.07 3.04 -33.69
CA PRO A 129 -0.87 3.97 -32.92
C PRO A 129 -2.36 3.84 -33.26
N SER A 130 -3.20 3.78 -32.24
CA SER A 130 -4.65 3.59 -32.41
C SER A 130 -5.28 4.64 -33.32
N GLU A 131 -4.71 5.84 -33.32
CA GLU A 131 -5.13 6.96 -34.17
C GLU A 131 -4.83 6.76 -35.67
N TRP A 132 -3.97 5.85 -36.06
CA TRP A 132 -3.65 5.60 -37.48
C TRP A 132 -4.58 4.57 -38.10
N ILE A 133 -5.38 3.88 -37.30
CA ILE A 133 -6.32 2.86 -37.75
C ILE A 133 -7.60 3.57 -38.21
N ILE A 134 -7.90 3.46 -39.49
CA ILE A 134 -9.10 4.07 -40.11
C ILE A 134 -10.27 3.11 -40.06
N GLN A 135 -10.03 1.82 -40.27
CA GLN A 135 -11.07 0.82 -40.37
C GLN A 135 -10.55 -0.53 -39.88
N THR A 136 -11.44 -1.30 -39.27
CA THR A 136 -11.22 -2.69 -38.90
C THR A 136 -12.22 -3.57 -39.63
N GLU A 137 -11.77 -4.63 -40.30
CA GLU A 137 -12.64 -5.63 -40.91
C GLU A 137 -12.74 -6.83 -39.98
N SER A 138 -13.95 -7.26 -39.63
CA SER A 138 -14.17 -8.39 -38.75
C SER A 138 -14.11 -9.72 -39.53
N LEU A 139 -13.37 -10.68 -39.01
CA LEU A 139 -13.40 -12.08 -39.49
C LEU A 139 -14.62 -12.80 -38.95
N ASN A 140 -14.94 -12.58 -37.69
CA ASN A 140 -16.10 -13.10 -36.97
C ASN A 140 -16.41 -12.16 -35.79
N ALA A 141 -17.40 -12.52 -34.97
CA ALA A 141 -17.81 -11.70 -33.81
C ALA A 141 -16.70 -11.47 -32.77
N TYR A 142 -15.60 -12.24 -32.78
CA TYR A 142 -14.55 -12.21 -31.78
C TYR A 142 -13.19 -11.69 -32.29
N SER A 143 -12.97 -11.69 -33.60
CA SER A 143 -11.66 -11.40 -34.18
C SER A 143 -11.74 -10.52 -35.43
N HIS A 144 -10.69 -9.74 -35.64
CA HIS A 144 -10.50 -8.92 -36.83
C HIS A 144 -9.86 -9.76 -37.93
N LYS A 145 -10.26 -9.54 -39.17
CA LYS A 145 -9.62 -10.11 -40.38
C LYS A 145 -8.43 -9.25 -40.79
N SER A 146 -8.63 -7.94 -40.84
CA SER A 146 -7.60 -6.97 -41.18
C SER A 146 -7.88 -5.62 -40.53
N ILE A 147 -6.85 -4.80 -40.51
CA ILE A 147 -6.93 -3.39 -40.13
C ILE A 147 -6.43 -2.51 -41.30
N THR A 148 -7.09 -1.39 -41.53
CA THR A 148 -6.67 -0.41 -42.52
C THR A 148 -6.08 0.81 -41.83
N VAL A 149 -4.84 1.13 -42.18
CA VAL A 149 -4.06 2.22 -41.57
C VAL A 149 -3.82 3.32 -42.60
N ALA A 150 -3.92 4.59 -42.16
CA ALA A 150 -3.56 5.74 -42.98
C ALA A 150 -2.04 5.82 -43.16
N THR A 151 -1.60 6.03 -44.40
CA THR A 151 -0.20 6.29 -44.72
C THR A 151 0.07 7.77 -44.90
N LYS A 152 1.35 8.15 -44.86
CA LYS A 152 1.80 9.54 -45.01
C LYS A 152 1.34 10.19 -46.33
N ASP A 153 1.25 9.40 -47.38
CA ASP A 153 0.95 9.86 -48.73
C ASP A 153 -0.57 9.97 -49.03
N GLY A 154 -1.40 9.73 -48.00
CA GLY A 154 -2.83 9.72 -48.12
C GLY A 154 -3.40 8.43 -48.69
N THR A 155 -2.58 7.43 -48.97
CA THR A 155 -2.99 6.07 -49.29
C THR A 155 -3.32 5.28 -48.05
N THR A 156 -3.96 4.14 -48.20
CA THR A 156 -4.28 3.23 -47.10
C THR A 156 -3.45 1.96 -47.21
N LEU A 157 -3.06 1.40 -46.08
CA LEU A 157 -2.37 0.13 -45.98
C LEU A 157 -3.27 -0.84 -45.22
N GLU A 158 -3.62 -1.94 -45.84
CA GLU A 158 -4.33 -3.05 -45.19
C GLU A 158 -3.32 -4.03 -44.58
N ILE A 159 -3.48 -4.34 -43.30
CA ILE A 159 -2.64 -5.26 -42.54
C ILE A 159 -3.52 -6.43 -42.10
N PRO A 160 -3.24 -7.65 -42.58
CA PRO A 160 -4.03 -8.82 -42.20
C PRO A 160 -3.71 -9.28 -40.78
N ASN A 161 -4.61 -10.04 -40.16
CA ASN A 161 -4.45 -10.56 -38.79
C ASN A 161 -3.27 -11.53 -38.62
N THR A 162 -2.71 -12.02 -39.72
CA THR A 162 -1.48 -12.83 -39.72
C THR A 162 -0.21 -12.02 -39.47
N GLU A 163 -0.31 -10.69 -39.50
CA GLU A 163 0.82 -9.76 -39.32
C GLU A 163 0.69 -8.92 -38.06
N PHE A 164 -0.37 -9.01 -37.26
CA PHE A 164 -0.49 -8.25 -36.03
C PHE A 164 -1.02 -9.06 -34.85
N VAL A 165 -0.61 -8.64 -33.65
CA VAL A 165 -1.17 -9.13 -32.38
C VAL A 165 -1.97 -8.02 -31.71
N LEU A 166 -3.21 -8.33 -31.32
CA LEU A 166 -4.11 -7.39 -30.66
C LEU A 166 -4.16 -7.64 -29.15
N PHE A 167 -3.79 -6.66 -28.37
CA PHE A 167 -4.01 -6.59 -26.91
C PHE A 167 -5.23 -5.69 -26.69
N LYS A 168 -6.27 -6.16 -25.98
CA LYS A 168 -7.48 -5.37 -25.80
C LYS A 168 -8.19 -5.61 -24.48
N THR A 169 -8.93 -4.60 -24.04
CA THR A 169 -9.90 -4.71 -22.95
C THR A 169 -11.13 -5.47 -23.41
N TYR A 170 -11.94 -5.94 -22.47
CA TYR A 170 -13.21 -6.58 -22.76
C TYR A 170 -14.31 -5.53 -22.98
N SER A 171 -15.12 -5.71 -24.05
CA SER A 171 -16.31 -4.92 -24.29
C SER A 171 -17.57 -5.78 -24.14
N PRO A 172 -18.41 -5.54 -23.12
CA PRO A 172 -19.67 -6.26 -22.95
C PRO A 172 -20.59 -6.05 -24.17
N GLY A 173 -21.13 -7.14 -24.70
CA GLY A 173 -22.01 -7.09 -25.86
C GLY A 173 -21.30 -7.00 -27.23
N ASN A 174 -20.00 -6.68 -27.26
CA ASN A 174 -19.17 -6.68 -28.47
C ASN A 174 -17.84 -7.39 -28.24
N PRO A 175 -17.77 -8.73 -28.33
CA PRO A 175 -16.58 -9.49 -28.03
C PRO A 175 -15.38 -9.17 -28.95
N GLY A 176 -15.62 -8.73 -30.18
CA GLY A 176 -14.61 -8.27 -31.12
C GLY A 176 -14.05 -6.90 -30.81
N GLY A 177 -14.83 -6.06 -30.15
CA GLY A 177 -14.49 -4.68 -29.79
C GLY A 177 -13.67 -4.57 -28.50
N TYR A 178 -13.45 -3.32 -28.11
CA TYR A 178 -12.76 -2.94 -26.87
C TYR A 178 -13.34 -1.61 -26.35
N ILE A 179 -13.13 -1.33 -25.07
CA ILE A 179 -13.58 -0.08 -24.44
C ILE A 179 -12.36 0.59 -23.81
N SER A 180 -12.16 1.86 -24.12
CA SER A 180 -11.14 2.68 -23.44
C SER A 180 -11.49 2.85 -21.96
N PRO A 181 -10.54 2.64 -21.02
CA PRO A 181 -10.75 2.93 -19.61
C PRO A 181 -11.18 4.38 -19.35
N ILE A 182 -10.77 5.32 -20.21
CA ILE A 182 -11.16 6.75 -20.16
C ILE A 182 -12.66 6.94 -20.35
N SER A 183 -13.34 6.02 -21.04
CA SER A 183 -14.80 6.11 -21.24
C SER A 183 -15.57 6.15 -19.93
N GLY A 184 -15.15 5.38 -18.92
CA GLY A 184 -15.76 5.39 -17.59
C GLY A 184 -15.48 6.66 -16.79
N LEU A 185 -14.41 7.39 -17.13
CA LEU A 185 -14.01 8.62 -16.47
C LEU A 185 -14.59 9.89 -17.10
N ARG A 186 -15.40 9.75 -18.14
CA ARG A 186 -15.88 10.88 -18.96
C ARG A 186 -16.48 12.01 -18.11
N GLN A 187 -17.36 11.69 -17.20
CA GLN A 187 -18.02 12.67 -16.34
C GLN A 187 -17.04 13.37 -15.39
N THR A 188 -16.18 12.60 -14.73
CA THR A 188 -15.15 13.12 -13.82
C THR A 188 -14.16 14.04 -14.53
N LEU A 189 -13.69 13.67 -15.72
CA LEU A 189 -12.78 14.49 -16.51
C LEU A 189 -13.45 15.75 -17.05
N GLN A 190 -14.73 15.68 -17.40
CA GLN A 190 -15.50 16.85 -17.80
C GLN A 190 -15.61 17.85 -16.65
N GLU A 191 -15.99 17.39 -15.47
CA GLU A 191 -16.05 18.22 -14.27
C GLU A 191 -14.70 18.86 -13.94
N GLN A 192 -13.59 18.12 -14.02
CA GLN A 192 -12.24 18.65 -13.81
C GLN A 192 -11.89 19.77 -14.80
N ILE A 193 -12.23 19.61 -16.08
CA ILE A 193 -11.98 20.62 -17.11
C ILE A 193 -12.81 21.88 -16.84
N GLU A 194 -14.09 21.72 -16.54
CA GLU A 194 -14.99 22.85 -16.25
C GLU A 194 -14.57 23.58 -14.96
N ALA A 195 -14.25 22.84 -13.90
CA ALA A 195 -13.73 23.41 -12.66
C ALA A 195 -12.39 24.12 -12.87
N GLY A 196 -11.51 23.58 -13.71
CA GLY A 196 -10.25 24.21 -14.10
C GLY A 196 -10.46 25.51 -14.87
N ASN A 197 -11.39 25.51 -15.83
CA ASN A 197 -11.77 26.69 -16.59
C ASN A 197 -12.39 27.77 -15.72
N PHE A 198 -13.28 27.39 -14.80
CA PHE A 198 -13.87 28.31 -13.83
C PHE A 198 -12.79 28.95 -12.93
N ARG A 199 -11.87 28.16 -12.38
CA ARG A 199 -10.72 28.65 -11.60
C ARG A 199 -9.88 29.63 -12.40
N LYS A 200 -9.54 29.27 -13.65
CA LYS A 200 -8.78 30.15 -14.55
C LYS A 200 -9.48 31.48 -14.79
N GLN A 201 -10.80 31.47 -15.03
CA GLN A 201 -11.58 32.71 -15.16
C GLN A 201 -11.57 33.54 -13.89
N LEU A 202 -11.71 32.87 -12.71
CA LEU A 202 -11.67 33.55 -11.42
C LEU A 202 -10.31 34.23 -11.17
N TRP A 203 -9.19 33.54 -11.46
CA TRP A 203 -7.85 34.12 -11.38
C TRP A 203 -7.65 35.27 -12.34
N HIS A 204 -8.13 35.15 -13.58
CA HIS A 204 -8.11 36.25 -14.54
C HIS A 204 -8.95 37.45 -14.10
N SER A 205 -10.03 37.22 -13.34
CA SER A 205 -10.88 38.26 -12.78
C SER A 205 -10.30 38.87 -11.47
N SER A 206 -9.03 38.57 -11.13
CA SER A 206 -8.38 39.02 -9.89
C SER A 206 -9.10 38.60 -8.61
N GLY A 207 -9.78 37.44 -8.64
CA GLY A 207 -10.55 36.92 -7.49
C GLY A 207 -11.84 37.71 -7.19
N ARG A 208 -12.18 38.67 -7.99
CA ARG A 208 -13.44 39.41 -7.82
C ARG A 208 -14.59 38.58 -8.40
N LEU A 209 -15.30 37.92 -7.52
CA LEU A 209 -16.59 37.32 -7.84
C LEU A 209 -17.53 38.41 -8.32
N ASN A 210 -18.36 38.05 -9.29
CA ASN A 210 -19.36 38.89 -9.93
C ASN A 210 -19.95 39.92 -8.94
N ALA A 211 -19.68 41.18 -9.17
CA ALA A 211 -20.25 42.25 -8.38
C ALA A 211 -21.30 42.97 -9.24
N GLN A 212 -22.41 43.26 -8.65
CA GLN A 212 -23.45 44.08 -9.26
C GLN A 212 -23.20 45.55 -8.93
N ILE A 213 -23.09 46.40 -9.97
CA ILE A 213 -23.10 47.85 -9.78
C ILE A 213 -24.54 48.28 -9.81
N THR A 214 -25.04 48.81 -8.70
CA THR A 214 -26.41 49.35 -8.61
C THR A 214 -26.38 50.88 -8.62
N ARG A 215 -27.33 51.48 -9.27
CA ARG A 215 -27.60 52.96 -9.20
C ARG A 215 -28.87 53.18 -8.41
N PRO A 216 -28.97 54.30 -7.66
CA PRO A 216 -30.20 54.66 -6.95
C PRO A 216 -31.38 54.86 -7.94
N ALA A 217 -32.57 54.49 -7.50
CA ALA A 217 -33.76 54.59 -8.33
C ALA A 217 -34.21 56.04 -8.70
N ASN A 218 -33.67 57.00 -8.01
CA ASN A 218 -33.97 58.44 -8.19
C ASN A 218 -33.06 59.12 -9.24
N VAL A 219 -32.14 58.40 -9.86
CA VAL A 219 -31.26 58.90 -10.93
C VAL A 219 -31.79 58.42 -12.29
N GLN A 220 -31.77 59.34 -13.27
CA GLN A 220 -32.26 59.03 -14.64
C GLN A 220 -31.55 57.80 -15.21
N PRO A 221 -32.31 56.82 -15.76
CA PRO A 221 -31.71 55.64 -16.36
C PRO A 221 -30.77 55.98 -17.53
N TRP A 222 -29.66 55.29 -17.65
CA TRP A 222 -28.81 55.41 -18.83
C TRP A 222 -29.49 54.82 -20.06
N ASP A 223 -29.21 55.42 -21.21
CA ASP A 223 -29.49 54.78 -22.48
C ASP A 223 -28.57 53.57 -22.70
N ASP A 224 -28.90 52.76 -23.69
CA ASP A 224 -28.13 51.53 -23.94
C ASP A 224 -26.69 51.79 -24.40
N GLU A 225 -26.43 52.94 -25.04
CA GLU A 225 -25.09 53.31 -25.47
C GLU A 225 -24.24 53.80 -24.30
N ALA A 226 -24.78 54.58 -23.38
CA ALA A 226 -24.08 55.02 -22.17
C ALA A 226 -23.76 53.84 -21.27
N ARG A 227 -24.70 52.87 -21.15
CA ARG A 227 -24.48 51.63 -20.42
C ARG A 227 -23.34 50.78 -21.00
N LYS A 228 -23.32 50.61 -22.32
CA LYS A 228 -22.26 49.89 -23.04
C LYS A 228 -20.90 50.58 -22.89
N ARG A 229 -20.84 51.93 -23.05
CA ARG A 229 -19.63 52.71 -22.88
C ARG A 229 -19.04 52.55 -21.46
N PHE A 230 -19.90 52.70 -20.45
CA PHE A 230 -19.49 52.53 -19.06
C PHE A 230 -18.98 51.09 -18.82
N ALA A 231 -19.70 50.07 -19.24
CA ALA A 231 -19.33 48.68 -19.06
C ALA A 231 -17.98 48.34 -19.73
N THR A 232 -17.74 48.90 -20.93
CA THR A 232 -16.45 48.73 -21.62
C THR A 232 -15.32 49.47 -20.90
N ALA A 233 -15.51 50.76 -20.60
CA ALA A 233 -14.51 51.56 -19.90
C ALA A 233 -14.18 51.01 -18.50
N PHE A 234 -15.19 50.53 -17.78
CA PHE A 234 -14.98 49.85 -16.46
C PHE A 234 -14.23 48.56 -16.63
N ARG A 235 -14.56 47.73 -17.62
CA ARG A 235 -13.85 46.48 -17.90
C ARG A 235 -12.38 46.70 -18.30
N ASP A 236 -12.13 47.67 -19.20
CA ASP A 236 -10.80 47.99 -19.70
C ASP A 236 -9.90 48.64 -18.62
N SER A 237 -10.50 49.33 -17.65
CA SER A 237 -9.74 49.95 -16.58
C SER A 237 -9.55 49.01 -15.38
N TRP A 238 -10.59 48.35 -14.92
CA TRP A 238 -10.62 47.55 -13.68
C TRP A 238 -10.86 46.06 -13.89
N GLY A 239 -11.12 45.63 -15.13
CA GLY A 239 -11.21 44.22 -15.49
C GLY A 239 -9.84 43.51 -15.43
N ALA A 240 -9.83 42.20 -15.67
CA ALA A 240 -8.62 41.40 -15.76
C ALA A 240 -7.68 41.94 -16.85
N GLY A 241 -6.47 42.35 -16.44
CA GLY A 241 -5.48 42.96 -17.32
C GLY A 241 -5.69 44.45 -17.61
N GLY A 242 -6.68 45.07 -17.02
CA GLY A 242 -6.92 46.53 -17.15
C GLY A 242 -5.84 47.34 -16.43
N SER A 243 -5.62 48.57 -16.87
CA SER A 243 -4.57 49.47 -16.37
C SER A 243 -4.65 49.78 -14.86
N LYS A 244 -5.82 49.60 -14.27
CA LYS A 244 -6.09 49.79 -12.84
C LYS A 244 -6.58 48.54 -12.14
N ALA A 245 -6.28 47.35 -12.68
CA ALA A 245 -6.64 46.07 -12.08
C ALA A 245 -6.05 45.98 -10.66
N GLY A 246 -6.91 45.63 -9.68
CA GLY A 246 -6.50 45.55 -8.27
C GLY A 246 -6.65 46.84 -7.45
N SER A 247 -6.88 48.01 -8.06
CA SER A 247 -7.17 49.26 -7.35
C SER A 247 -8.65 49.42 -7.04
N ILE A 248 -9.00 50.36 -6.17
CA ILE A 248 -10.35 50.63 -5.73
C ILE A 248 -11.03 51.55 -6.79
N PRO A 249 -12.14 51.14 -7.45
CA PRO A 249 -12.85 52.01 -8.33
C PRO A 249 -13.56 53.15 -7.59
N ILE A 250 -13.47 54.36 -8.15
CA ILE A 250 -14.29 55.49 -7.71
C ILE A 250 -15.59 55.45 -8.47
N LEU A 251 -16.70 55.39 -7.77
CA LEU A 251 -18.03 55.40 -8.33
C LEU A 251 -18.69 56.76 -8.13
N GLU A 252 -19.42 57.22 -9.16
CA GLU A 252 -20.15 58.48 -9.15
C GLU A 252 -21.67 58.22 -9.05
N ASP A 253 -22.47 59.25 -8.88
CA ASP A 253 -23.94 59.21 -8.89
C ASP A 253 -24.60 58.27 -7.87
N GLY A 254 -23.94 58.02 -6.73
CA GLY A 254 -24.47 57.14 -5.69
C GLY A 254 -24.48 55.66 -6.05
N MET A 255 -23.66 55.26 -7.02
CA MET A 255 -23.51 53.86 -7.36
C MET A 255 -22.87 53.03 -6.24
N GLU A 256 -23.38 51.83 -6.03
CA GLU A 256 -22.84 50.88 -5.05
C GLU A 256 -22.39 49.61 -5.76
N ILE A 257 -21.24 49.11 -5.33
CA ILE A 257 -20.80 47.75 -5.71
C ILE A 257 -21.26 46.78 -4.65
N LYS A 258 -22.17 45.88 -5.00
CA LYS A 258 -22.62 44.79 -4.13
C LYS A 258 -21.99 43.50 -4.65
N PRO A 259 -21.02 42.96 -3.93
CA PRO A 259 -20.47 41.66 -4.31
C PRO A 259 -21.54 40.58 -4.12
N PHE A 260 -21.70 39.70 -5.09
CA PHE A 260 -22.41 38.44 -4.86
C PHE A 260 -21.56 37.60 -3.91
N SER A 261 -21.96 37.57 -2.65
CA SER A 261 -21.29 36.74 -1.65
C SER A 261 -21.64 35.25 -1.85
N THR A 262 -21.05 34.63 -2.82
CA THR A 262 -20.89 33.18 -2.76
C THR A 262 -19.64 32.93 -1.93
N SER A 263 -19.85 32.56 -0.69
CA SER A 263 -18.79 32.09 0.20
C SER A 263 -18.30 30.73 -0.34
N PHE A 264 -17.42 30.75 -1.33
CA PHE A 264 -16.68 29.56 -1.71
C PHE A 264 -15.65 29.28 -0.61
N LYS A 265 -15.94 28.34 0.27
CA LYS A 265 -14.96 27.86 1.21
C LYS A 265 -13.82 27.24 0.43
N GLU A 266 -12.61 27.76 0.55
CA GLU A 266 -11.41 27.21 -0.09
C GLU A 266 -11.24 25.71 0.18
N ALA A 267 -11.71 25.24 1.34
CA ALA A 267 -11.72 23.84 1.74
C ALA A 267 -12.52 22.94 0.77
N GLN A 268 -13.64 23.39 0.22
CA GLN A 268 -14.44 22.58 -0.72
C GLN A 268 -13.75 22.37 -2.06
N TRP A 269 -12.89 23.28 -2.50
CA TRP A 269 -12.15 23.14 -3.74
C TRP A 269 -11.00 22.14 -3.62
N THR A 270 -10.29 22.16 -2.52
CA THR A 270 -9.22 21.21 -2.23
C THR A 270 -9.79 19.80 -2.16
N GLU A 271 -10.94 19.66 -1.50
CA GLU A 271 -11.63 18.37 -1.37
C GLU A 271 -12.15 17.86 -2.73
N SER A 272 -12.75 18.71 -3.57
CA SER A 272 -13.19 18.34 -4.93
C SER A 272 -12.02 17.86 -5.79
N VAL A 273 -10.85 18.52 -5.72
CA VAL A 273 -9.65 18.07 -6.44
C VAL A 273 -9.16 16.73 -5.92
N LYS A 274 -9.23 16.49 -4.61
CA LYS A 274 -8.86 15.23 -3.98
C LYS A 274 -9.79 14.10 -4.43
N LEU A 275 -11.10 14.30 -4.36
CA LEU A 275 -12.11 13.33 -4.84
C LEU A 275 -11.92 12.99 -6.32
N SER A 276 -11.61 13.99 -7.16
CA SER A 276 -11.34 13.77 -8.57
C SER A 276 -10.09 12.90 -8.81
N ARG A 277 -9.02 13.09 -8.03
CA ARG A 277 -7.81 12.25 -8.07
C ARG A 277 -8.13 10.83 -7.67
N GLU A 278 -8.87 10.66 -6.58
CA GLU A 278 -9.30 9.35 -6.07
C GLU A 278 -10.17 8.62 -7.10
N SER A 279 -11.08 9.31 -7.77
CA SER A 279 -11.93 8.73 -8.81
C SER A 279 -11.12 8.23 -10.01
N VAL A 280 -10.12 9.02 -10.46
CA VAL A 280 -9.23 8.59 -11.55
C VAL A 280 -8.40 7.38 -11.12
N ALA A 281 -7.81 7.40 -9.92
CA ALA A 281 -7.04 6.28 -9.40
C ALA A 281 -7.89 5.01 -9.25
N ALA A 282 -9.12 5.14 -8.74
CA ALA A 282 -10.06 4.04 -8.57
C ALA A 282 -10.44 3.39 -9.90
N ALA A 283 -10.63 4.17 -10.97
CA ALA A 283 -10.95 3.65 -12.30
C ALA A 283 -9.82 2.75 -12.87
N TYR A 284 -8.59 3.04 -12.49
CA TYR A 284 -7.41 2.22 -12.82
C TYR A 284 -6.99 1.26 -11.70
N ARG A 285 -7.78 1.11 -10.64
CA ARG A 285 -7.51 0.20 -9.49
C ARG A 285 -6.21 0.50 -8.75
N VAL A 286 -5.74 1.74 -8.80
CA VAL A 286 -4.51 2.18 -8.15
C VAL A 286 -4.82 2.84 -6.81
N ASN A 287 -4.04 2.51 -5.78
CA ASN A 287 -4.13 3.26 -4.53
C ASN A 287 -3.60 4.69 -4.73
N PRO A 288 -4.41 5.73 -4.47
CA PRO A 288 -4.00 7.13 -4.66
C PRO A 288 -2.71 7.51 -3.95
N SER A 289 -2.41 6.89 -2.80
CA SER A 289 -1.21 7.17 -2.01
C SER A 289 0.11 6.81 -2.70
N LEU A 290 0.07 5.96 -3.74
CA LEU A 290 1.25 5.62 -4.54
C LEU A 290 1.65 6.72 -5.54
N ILE A 291 0.72 7.59 -5.88
CA ILE A 291 0.91 8.64 -6.90
C ILE A 291 0.98 10.01 -6.25
N TRP A 292 0.14 10.26 -5.23
CA TRP A 292 0.07 11.53 -4.52
C TRP A 292 0.41 11.34 -3.06
N HIS A 293 1.23 12.24 -2.51
CA HIS A 293 1.54 12.24 -1.08
C HIS A 293 0.28 12.39 -0.23
N SER A 294 0.16 11.54 0.78
CA SER A 294 -0.84 11.64 1.83
C SER A 294 -0.13 11.88 3.16
N ASP A 295 -0.59 12.87 3.92
CA ASP A 295 -0.03 13.23 5.23
C ASP A 295 -0.17 12.10 6.28
N THR A 296 -0.96 11.06 5.96
CA THR A 296 -1.22 9.91 6.84
C THR A 296 -0.45 8.63 6.45
N GLN A 297 0.46 8.71 5.47
CA GLN A 297 1.17 7.55 4.96
C GLN A 297 2.35 7.17 5.86
N THR A 298 2.31 5.96 6.45
CA THR A 298 3.43 5.38 7.19
C THR A 298 4.34 4.56 6.26
N TYR A 299 5.59 4.31 6.67
CA TYR A 299 6.54 3.49 5.89
C TYR A 299 6.02 2.07 5.63
N ALA A 300 5.37 1.46 6.62
CA ALA A 300 4.77 0.13 6.51
C ALA A 300 3.65 0.10 5.47
N SER A 301 2.70 1.07 5.52
CA SER A 301 1.61 1.16 4.56
C SER A 301 2.11 1.43 3.13
N SER A 302 3.21 2.16 2.96
CA SER A 302 3.84 2.39 1.65
C SER A 302 4.37 1.10 1.03
N LYS A 303 5.00 0.22 1.83
CA LYS A 303 5.54 -1.07 1.39
C LYS A 303 4.41 -2.04 0.98
N ASP A 304 3.36 -2.11 1.78
CA ASP A 304 2.19 -2.97 1.49
C ASP A 304 1.44 -2.48 0.24
N ASN A 305 1.26 -1.17 0.09
CA ASN A 305 0.66 -0.58 -1.11
C ASN A 305 1.48 -0.86 -2.37
N ALA A 306 2.82 -0.82 -2.29
CA ALA A 306 3.69 -1.17 -3.41
C ALA A 306 3.58 -2.66 -3.78
N ARG A 307 3.42 -3.55 -2.79
CA ARG A 307 3.22 -4.99 -3.00
C ARG A 307 1.83 -5.28 -3.60
N ALA A 308 0.79 -4.64 -3.07
CA ALA A 308 -0.58 -4.73 -3.59
C ALA A 308 -0.68 -4.23 -5.05
N LEU A 309 0.10 -3.21 -5.43
CA LEU A 309 0.16 -2.73 -6.82
C LEU A 309 0.50 -3.88 -7.79
N TYR A 310 1.55 -4.66 -7.51
CA TYR A 310 1.97 -5.74 -8.40
C TYR A 310 1.08 -6.98 -8.32
N ALA A 311 0.55 -7.30 -7.15
CA ALA A 311 -0.30 -8.48 -6.96
C ALA A 311 -1.73 -8.28 -7.47
N GLU A 312 -2.36 -7.16 -7.12
CA GLU A 312 -3.79 -6.94 -7.32
C GLU A 312 -4.11 -6.03 -8.52
N CYS A 313 -3.34 -4.95 -8.69
CA CYS A 313 -3.60 -3.97 -9.73
C CYS A 313 -3.00 -4.40 -11.07
N LEU A 314 -1.69 -4.63 -11.13
CA LEU A 314 -0.97 -4.96 -12.37
C LEU A 314 -1.02 -6.45 -12.72
N GLY A 315 -1.21 -7.35 -11.75
CA GLY A 315 -1.21 -8.80 -11.96
C GLY A 315 -2.10 -9.26 -13.13
N PRO A 316 -3.38 -8.87 -13.20
CA PRO A 316 -4.26 -9.22 -14.31
C PRO A 316 -3.78 -8.71 -15.68
N ASP A 317 -3.24 -7.49 -15.73
CA ASP A 317 -2.75 -6.88 -16.98
C ASP A 317 -1.44 -7.57 -17.43
N LEU A 318 -0.53 -7.87 -16.50
CA LEU A 318 0.69 -8.65 -16.78
C LEU A 318 0.35 -10.04 -17.33
N GLN A 319 -0.60 -10.72 -16.71
CA GLN A 319 -1.05 -12.04 -17.14
C GLN A 319 -1.66 -11.98 -18.55
N MET A 320 -2.47 -10.97 -18.85
CA MET A 320 -3.04 -10.77 -20.19
C MET A 320 -1.94 -10.54 -21.22
N ILE A 321 -0.95 -9.68 -20.94
CA ILE A 321 0.18 -9.41 -21.84
C ILE A 321 0.98 -10.70 -22.08
N GLN A 322 1.33 -11.42 -21.03
CA GLN A 322 2.06 -12.71 -21.13
C GLN A 322 1.31 -13.71 -21.99
N GLN A 323 0.03 -13.93 -21.72
CA GLN A 323 -0.78 -14.89 -22.47
C GLN A 323 -0.94 -14.49 -23.94
N ARG A 324 -1.07 -13.20 -24.24
CA ARG A 324 -1.13 -12.70 -25.63
C ARG A 324 0.19 -12.92 -26.37
N ILE A 325 1.31 -12.66 -25.72
CA ILE A 325 2.63 -12.92 -26.31
C ILE A 325 2.79 -14.44 -26.55
N ASN A 326 2.51 -15.25 -25.55
CA ASN A 326 2.70 -16.70 -25.63
C ASN A 326 1.79 -17.37 -26.66
N SER A 327 0.52 -16.95 -26.73
CA SER A 327 -0.47 -17.59 -27.59
C SER A 327 -0.50 -17.07 -29.03
N PHE A 328 -0.01 -15.84 -29.28
CA PHE A 328 -0.13 -15.20 -30.59
C PHE A 328 1.22 -14.75 -31.16
N LEU A 329 2.04 -14.03 -30.38
CA LEU A 329 3.31 -13.51 -30.90
C LEU A 329 4.34 -14.61 -31.14
N LEU A 330 4.57 -15.50 -30.18
CA LEU A 330 5.56 -16.57 -30.31
C LEU A 330 5.26 -17.50 -31.48
N PRO A 331 4.02 -18.00 -31.66
CA PRO A 331 3.70 -18.80 -32.87
C PRO A 331 3.87 -18.03 -34.17
N MET A 332 3.57 -16.71 -34.19
CA MET A 332 3.67 -15.89 -35.42
C MET A 332 5.11 -15.71 -35.88
N ILE A 333 6.08 -15.69 -34.96
CA ILE A 333 7.51 -15.66 -35.29
C ILE A 333 8.14 -17.04 -35.45
N GLY A 334 7.34 -18.12 -35.40
CA GLY A 334 7.83 -19.49 -35.53
C GLY A 334 8.72 -19.97 -34.39
N ALA A 335 8.51 -19.43 -33.17
CA ALA A 335 9.26 -19.83 -31.98
C ALA A 335 8.96 -21.29 -31.59
N ASP A 336 9.93 -21.96 -30.92
CA ASP A 336 9.74 -23.29 -30.39
C ASP A 336 8.49 -23.36 -29.47
N PRO A 337 7.59 -24.35 -29.64
CA PRO A 337 6.39 -24.47 -28.79
C PRO A 337 6.66 -24.62 -27.30
N ASN A 338 7.86 -25.02 -26.91
CA ASN A 338 8.27 -25.13 -25.50
C ASN A 338 8.75 -23.81 -24.92
N LEU A 339 8.91 -22.77 -25.74
CA LEU A 339 9.25 -21.44 -25.25
C LEU A 339 8.02 -20.73 -24.71
N TYR A 340 8.19 -20.04 -23.60
CA TYR A 340 7.18 -19.14 -23.04
C TYR A 340 7.82 -17.91 -22.41
N VAL A 341 7.03 -16.88 -22.28
CA VAL A 341 7.45 -15.58 -21.75
C VAL A 341 6.76 -15.32 -20.43
N GLU A 342 7.50 -14.80 -19.46
CA GLU A 342 7.01 -14.48 -18.13
C GLU A 342 7.63 -13.17 -17.62
N PHE A 343 6.83 -12.31 -16.97
CA PHE A 343 7.36 -11.15 -16.24
C PHE A 343 7.98 -11.62 -14.92
N ASP A 344 9.18 -11.17 -14.66
CA ASP A 344 9.85 -11.44 -13.38
C ASP A 344 9.44 -10.42 -12.31
N LEU A 345 8.58 -10.85 -11.41
CA LEU A 345 8.11 -10.06 -10.27
C LEU A 345 9.01 -10.22 -9.04
N THR A 346 10.01 -11.10 -9.11
CA THR A 346 10.79 -11.53 -7.95
C THR A 346 11.43 -10.33 -7.23
N GLU A 347 11.98 -9.39 -7.96
CA GLU A 347 12.64 -8.20 -7.40
C GLU A 347 11.67 -7.23 -6.71
N LYS A 348 10.45 -7.13 -7.21
CA LYS A 348 9.42 -6.21 -6.70
C LYS A 348 8.61 -6.80 -5.54
N LEU A 349 8.47 -8.11 -5.49
CA LEU A 349 7.77 -8.83 -4.43
C LEU A 349 8.72 -9.28 -3.31
N LYS A 350 10.03 -9.40 -3.58
CA LYS A 350 11.05 -9.67 -2.55
C LYS A 350 11.09 -8.48 -1.58
N GLY A 351 11.01 -8.78 -0.30
CA GLY A 351 11.10 -7.82 0.80
C GLY A 351 12.41 -7.05 0.88
N SER A 352 12.65 -6.38 2.02
CA SER A 352 13.92 -5.68 2.28
C SER A 352 15.14 -6.61 2.12
N PHE A 353 16.32 -6.02 2.00
CA PHE A 353 17.57 -6.80 1.93
C PHE A 353 17.70 -7.81 3.09
N GLU A 354 17.25 -7.43 4.27
CA GLU A 354 17.26 -8.27 5.47
C GLU A 354 16.29 -9.45 5.36
N GLU A 355 15.08 -9.24 4.85
CA GLU A 355 14.13 -10.33 4.56
C GLU A 355 14.67 -11.31 3.50
N ARG A 356 15.31 -10.77 2.45
CA ARG A 356 15.97 -11.61 1.43
C ARG A 356 17.11 -12.43 2.03
N ALA A 357 17.96 -11.80 2.85
CA ALA A 357 19.06 -12.48 3.51
C ALA A 357 18.56 -13.60 4.44
N ALA A 358 17.51 -13.33 5.22
CA ALA A 358 16.89 -14.32 6.11
C ALA A 358 16.24 -15.49 5.34
N ILE A 359 15.48 -15.18 4.27
CA ILE A 359 14.87 -16.22 3.42
C ILE A 359 15.96 -17.05 2.73
N MET A 360 17.00 -16.42 2.21
CA MET A 360 18.09 -17.10 1.53
C MET A 360 18.91 -17.96 2.49
N GLN A 361 19.18 -17.46 3.68
CA GLN A 361 19.84 -18.23 4.75
C GLN A 361 19.00 -19.45 5.16
N ALA A 362 17.69 -19.29 5.34
CA ALA A 362 16.79 -20.39 5.65
C ALA A 362 16.68 -21.38 4.48
N SER A 363 16.72 -20.90 3.25
CA SER A 363 16.60 -21.72 2.03
C SER A 363 17.85 -22.55 1.76
N VAL A 364 19.03 -21.97 1.94
CA VAL A 364 20.32 -22.66 1.79
C VAL A 364 20.61 -23.56 3.00
N GLY A 365 20.17 -23.18 4.19
CA GLY A 365 20.20 -24.00 5.40
C GLY A 365 19.14 -25.11 5.44
N GLY A 366 18.10 -25.01 4.59
CA GLY A 366 17.11 -26.04 4.34
C GLY A 366 17.46 -26.85 3.07
N PRO A 367 16.88 -28.05 2.90
CA PRO A 367 17.28 -28.96 1.84
C PRO A 367 16.67 -28.64 0.46
N TRP A 368 16.37 -27.40 0.10
CA TRP A 368 15.68 -27.09 -1.17
C TRP A 368 16.36 -26.02 -2.07
N LEU A 369 17.44 -25.36 -1.60
CA LEU A 369 18.22 -24.44 -2.42
C LEU A 369 19.71 -24.71 -2.23
N THR A 370 20.45 -24.86 -3.33
CA THR A 370 21.89 -25.05 -3.30
C THR A 370 22.64 -23.72 -3.06
N ARG A 371 23.88 -23.79 -2.62
CA ARG A 371 24.74 -22.60 -2.46
C ARG A 371 24.98 -21.88 -3.78
N ASN A 372 25.14 -22.61 -4.89
CA ASN A 372 25.38 -22.03 -6.21
C ASN A 372 24.13 -21.37 -6.78
N GLU A 373 22.94 -21.93 -6.56
CA GLU A 373 21.67 -21.27 -6.92
C GLU A 373 21.46 -19.95 -6.14
N ALA A 374 21.75 -19.96 -4.84
CA ALA A 374 21.68 -18.75 -4.04
C ALA A 374 22.71 -17.67 -4.47
N ARG A 375 23.91 -18.11 -4.89
CA ARG A 375 24.95 -17.24 -5.45
C ARG A 375 24.52 -16.68 -6.80
N ALA A 376 23.94 -17.49 -7.66
CA ALA A 376 23.42 -17.07 -8.97
C ALA A 376 22.28 -16.05 -8.84
N ASP A 377 21.41 -16.19 -7.84
CA ASP A 377 20.34 -15.21 -7.57
C ASP A 377 20.91 -13.83 -7.10
N ASN A 378 22.14 -13.82 -6.58
CA ASN A 378 22.87 -12.61 -6.20
C ASN A 378 23.95 -12.18 -7.22
N ASN A 379 23.94 -12.73 -8.44
CA ASN A 379 24.95 -12.47 -9.49
C ASN A 379 26.41 -12.76 -9.04
N LEU A 380 26.61 -13.73 -8.16
CA LEU A 380 27.93 -14.17 -7.74
C LEU A 380 28.36 -15.41 -8.55
N PRO A 381 29.63 -15.57 -8.90
CA PRO A 381 30.13 -16.73 -9.62
C PRO A 381 29.96 -18.02 -8.77
N PRO A 382 29.73 -19.17 -9.43
CA PRO A 382 29.62 -20.44 -8.71
C PRO A 382 30.93 -20.83 -8.01
N ILE A 383 30.81 -21.64 -6.95
CA ILE A 383 31.95 -22.20 -6.21
C ILE A 383 31.96 -23.70 -6.37
N GLU A 384 33.14 -24.29 -6.30
CA GLU A 384 33.30 -25.75 -6.33
C GLU A 384 32.63 -26.40 -5.09
N GLY A 385 31.85 -27.48 -5.31
CA GLY A 385 31.07 -28.14 -4.26
C GLY A 385 29.83 -27.35 -3.79
N GLY A 386 29.43 -26.27 -4.53
CA GLY A 386 28.27 -25.45 -4.18
C GLY A 386 26.92 -25.95 -4.71
N ASP A 387 26.92 -27.03 -5.51
CA ASP A 387 25.69 -27.61 -6.12
C ASP A 387 25.07 -28.70 -5.25
N GLU A 388 25.70 -29.03 -4.13
CA GLU A 388 25.16 -29.99 -3.17
C GLU A 388 24.20 -29.28 -2.20
N LEU A 389 23.04 -29.93 -1.94
CA LEU A 389 22.10 -29.48 -0.91
C LEU A 389 22.70 -29.69 0.48
N ILE A 390 22.59 -28.69 1.34
CA ILE A 390 22.99 -28.81 2.73
C ILE A 390 21.89 -29.58 3.47
N VAL A 391 22.19 -30.81 3.88
CA VAL A 391 21.30 -31.58 4.76
C VAL A 391 21.70 -31.25 6.21
N PRO A 392 20.78 -30.68 7.03
CA PRO A 392 21.07 -30.47 8.44
C PRO A 392 21.43 -31.78 9.14
N LEU A 393 22.44 -31.76 10.04
CA LEU A 393 22.93 -32.94 10.72
C LEU A 393 21.90 -33.73 11.56
N ASN A 394 20.77 -33.11 11.84
CA ASN A 394 19.63 -33.67 12.57
C ASN A 394 18.53 -34.27 11.67
N VAL A 395 18.71 -34.33 10.36
CA VAL A 395 17.74 -34.89 9.40
C VAL A 395 18.49 -35.85 8.47
N MET A 396 18.00 -37.08 8.35
CA MET A 396 18.46 -38.04 7.32
C MET A 396 17.52 -38.04 6.13
N GLU A 397 18.07 -38.33 4.94
CA GLU A 397 17.27 -38.57 3.73
C GLU A 397 16.21 -39.66 3.96
N GLY A 398 14.96 -39.37 3.62
CA GLY A 398 13.83 -40.29 3.81
C GLY A 398 13.03 -40.09 5.10
N GLY A 399 13.30 -39.02 5.87
CA GLY A 399 12.51 -38.65 7.07
C GLY A 399 12.74 -39.55 8.28
N GLN A 400 13.82 -40.33 8.31
CA GLN A 400 14.25 -41.07 9.50
C GLN A 400 15.04 -40.16 10.42
N ALA A 401 14.80 -40.28 11.74
CA ALA A 401 15.58 -39.56 12.75
C ALA A 401 17.04 -39.96 12.73
N SER A 402 17.94 -39.00 13.02
CA SER A 402 19.38 -39.27 13.16
C SER A 402 19.66 -40.41 14.19
N PRO A 403 20.63 -41.27 13.95
CA PRO A 403 20.98 -42.33 14.91
C PRO A 403 21.37 -41.82 16.32
N GLN A 404 21.61 -40.53 16.50
CA GLN A 404 21.84 -39.90 17.80
C GLN A 404 20.57 -39.71 18.63
N ASP A 405 19.37 -39.76 18.01
CA ASP A 405 18.08 -39.60 18.69
C ASP A 405 17.45 -40.96 19.12
N THR A 406 18.09 -42.09 18.90
CA THR A 406 17.55 -43.43 19.19
C THR A 406 17.93 -43.99 20.57
N HIS A 407 18.21 -43.16 21.55
CA HIS A 407 18.21 -43.58 22.95
C HIS A 407 16.84 -43.33 23.57
N MET A 408 15.85 -44.16 23.24
CA MET A 408 14.65 -44.32 24.02
C MET A 408 14.86 -45.45 25.02
N ASP A 409 15.00 -45.11 26.29
CA ASP A 409 14.62 -45.99 27.37
C ASP A 409 13.09 -46.02 27.47
N GLU A 410 12.52 -47.21 27.37
CA GLU A 410 11.12 -47.49 27.58
C GLU A 410 10.68 -47.08 28.98
N GLN A 411 9.91 -45.99 29.12
CA GLN A 411 9.04 -45.75 30.26
C GLN A 411 7.75 -45.12 29.83
N GLU A 412 6.63 -45.64 30.37
CA GLU A 412 5.23 -45.46 30.05
C GLU A 412 4.73 -44.01 29.95
N PRO A 413 3.67 -43.72 29.20
CA PRO A 413 3.25 -42.37 28.90
C PRO A 413 2.44 -41.76 30.03
N MET A 414 2.99 -40.74 30.68
CA MET A 414 2.18 -39.79 31.44
C MET A 414 1.60 -38.76 30.51
N MET A 415 0.26 -38.68 30.50
CA MET A 415 -0.52 -37.70 29.73
C MET A 415 -0.09 -36.28 30.08
N ILE A 416 0.51 -35.58 29.14
CA ILE A 416 0.74 -34.14 29.23
C ILE A 416 -0.12 -33.47 28.16
N GLN A 417 -0.98 -32.58 28.61
CA GLN A 417 -1.86 -31.77 27.78
C GLN A 417 -1.10 -31.03 26.70
N GLN A 418 -1.58 -31.16 25.48
CA GLN A 418 -1.14 -30.43 24.30
C GLN A 418 -1.30 -28.93 24.53
N ASN A 419 -0.19 -28.20 24.51
CA ASN A 419 -0.08 -26.85 23.97
C ASN A 419 1.39 -26.37 24.10
N CYS A 420 2.23 -26.77 23.21
CA CYS A 420 3.32 -26.00 22.61
C CYS A 420 4.22 -26.87 21.73
N ARG A 421 4.20 -26.68 20.42
CA ARG A 421 5.20 -27.26 19.52
C ARG A 421 6.42 -26.33 19.51
N CYS A 422 7.33 -26.55 20.46
CA CYS A 422 8.69 -26.06 20.38
C CYS A 422 9.61 -27.25 20.61
N SER A 423 10.40 -27.61 19.61
CA SER A 423 11.41 -28.65 19.70
C SER A 423 12.46 -28.24 20.73
N HIS A 424 12.53 -28.95 21.84
CA HIS A 424 13.51 -28.76 22.89
C HIS A 424 14.82 -29.42 22.48
N HIS A 425 15.83 -28.63 22.18
CA HIS A 425 17.21 -29.09 22.29
C HIS A 425 17.62 -29.00 23.75
N LYS A 426 17.75 -30.14 24.43
CA LYS A 426 18.46 -30.25 25.70
C LYS A 426 19.97 -30.21 25.42
N SER A 427 20.58 -29.03 25.48
CA SER A 427 21.92 -28.96 26.04
C SER A 427 21.73 -28.88 27.55
N ASP A 428 22.42 -29.70 28.33
CA ASP A 428 22.18 -29.88 29.77
C ASP A 428 22.37 -28.63 30.65
N ASN A 429 22.60 -27.45 30.07
CA ASN A 429 22.89 -26.19 30.76
C ASN A 429 22.06 -25.00 30.32
N VAL A 430 20.92 -25.17 29.60
CA VAL A 430 20.08 -24.04 29.13
C VAL A 430 18.66 -24.21 29.64
N PHE A 431 18.15 -23.19 30.34
CA PHE A 431 16.78 -23.14 30.84
C PHE A 431 15.96 -22.05 30.12
N TYR A 432 14.68 -22.30 29.89
CA TYR A 432 13.76 -21.37 29.28
C TYR A 432 12.61 -21.04 30.22
N VAL A 433 12.32 -19.73 30.39
CA VAL A 433 11.19 -19.26 31.18
C VAL A 433 10.28 -18.46 30.22
N LYS A 434 9.02 -18.87 30.11
CA LYS A 434 8.05 -18.13 29.29
C LYS A 434 7.49 -16.99 30.12
N VAL A 435 7.70 -15.77 29.67
CA VAL A 435 7.23 -14.54 30.31
C VAL A 435 6.05 -13.97 29.53
N ARG A 436 4.85 -14.22 30.02
CA ARG A 436 3.58 -13.72 29.48
C ARG A 436 2.51 -13.85 30.54
N SER A 437 1.63 -12.84 30.66
CA SER A 437 0.42 -12.93 31.48
C SER A 437 -0.47 -14.12 31.08
N THR A 438 -1.06 -14.75 32.05
CA THR A 438 -2.07 -15.81 31.86
C THR A 438 -3.41 -15.22 31.40
N LYS A 439 -4.28 -16.08 30.86
CA LYS A 439 -5.62 -15.64 30.46
C LYS A 439 -6.42 -15.10 31.65
N GLU A 440 -6.25 -15.69 32.82
CA GLU A 440 -6.90 -15.24 34.06
C GLU A 440 -6.42 -13.86 34.50
N GLU A 441 -5.11 -13.59 34.39
CA GLU A 441 -4.53 -12.27 34.67
C GLU A 441 -5.00 -11.22 33.66
N ASP A 442 -5.09 -11.56 32.36
CA ASP A 442 -5.65 -10.70 31.32
C ASP A 442 -7.12 -10.33 31.62
N GLU A 443 -7.93 -11.32 32.04
CA GLU A 443 -9.34 -11.14 32.39
C GLU A 443 -9.51 -10.30 33.67
N ARG A 444 -8.70 -10.51 34.68
CA ARG A 444 -8.71 -9.71 35.95
C ARG A 444 -8.36 -8.25 35.66
N MET A 445 -7.37 -7.99 34.83
CA MET A 445 -6.99 -6.62 34.45
C MET A 445 -8.12 -5.95 33.65
N ALA A 446 -8.70 -6.65 32.69
CA ALA A 446 -9.84 -6.16 31.90
C ALA A 446 -11.07 -5.87 32.79
N GLU A 447 -11.33 -6.70 33.78
CA GLU A 447 -12.44 -6.51 34.74
C GLU A 447 -12.23 -5.28 35.61
N ALA A 448 -11.00 -5.05 36.12
CA ALA A 448 -10.65 -3.83 36.89
C ALA A 448 -10.90 -2.58 36.05
N MET A 449 -10.42 -2.54 34.80
CA MET A 449 -10.65 -1.44 33.88
C MET A 449 -12.15 -1.24 33.55
N SER A 450 -12.89 -2.31 33.29
CA SER A 450 -14.32 -2.23 32.99
C SER A 450 -15.12 -1.65 34.15
N LYS A 451 -14.82 -2.07 35.39
CA LYS A 451 -15.43 -1.54 36.61
C LYS A 451 -15.14 -0.03 36.78
N PHE A 452 -13.89 0.37 36.51
CA PHE A 452 -13.53 1.78 36.54
C PHE A 452 -14.34 2.59 35.51
N PHE A 453 -14.36 2.19 34.24
CA PHE A 453 -15.08 2.91 33.19
C PHE A 453 -16.59 2.97 33.45
N LYS A 454 -17.17 1.94 34.05
CA LYS A 454 -18.57 1.96 34.49
C LYS A 454 -18.79 3.06 35.54
N ARG A 455 -17.96 3.12 36.58
CA ARG A 455 -18.03 4.12 37.64
C ARG A 455 -17.82 5.53 37.09
N GLN A 456 -16.88 5.69 36.15
CA GLN A 456 -16.62 6.95 35.46
C GLN A 456 -17.85 7.37 34.63
N ALA A 457 -18.46 6.46 33.86
CA ALA A 457 -19.66 6.72 33.09
C ALA A 457 -20.84 7.17 33.97
N ASP A 458 -21.10 6.46 35.07
CA ASP A 458 -22.17 6.77 36.02
C ASP A 458 -22.01 8.17 36.64
N SER A 459 -20.77 8.67 36.75
CA SER A 459 -20.50 10.01 37.29
C SER A 459 -20.49 11.11 36.22
N VAL A 460 -20.02 10.80 35.00
CA VAL A 460 -19.75 11.78 33.93
C VAL A 460 -20.99 12.04 33.07
N LEU A 461 -21.70 10.99 32.65
CA LEU A 461 -22.85 11.12 31.74
C LEU A 461 -23.97 12.03 32.28
N PRO A 462 -24.38 11.95 33.56
CA PRO A 462 -25.38 12.90 34.10
C PRO A 462 -24.94 14.35 34.08
N LYS A 463 -23.63 14.62 34.27
CA LYS A 463 -23.07 15.98 34.26
C LYS A 463 -23.01 16.56 32.85
N ILE A 464 -22.68 15.73 31.84
CA ILE A 464 -22.75 16.11 30.42
C ILE A 464 -24.19 16.43 30.06
N GLY A 465 -25.14 15.56 30.40
CA GLY A 465 -26.58 15.75 30.15
C GLY A 465 -27.12 17.03 30.80
N ALA A 466 -26.63 17.41 31.97
CA ALA A 466 -26.98 18.66 32.67
C ALA A 466 -26.19 19.90 32.17
N LYS A 467 -25.35 19.76 31.12
CA LYS A 467 -24.46 20.81 30.57
C LYS A 467 -23.61 21.49 31.64
N SER A 468 -23.11 20.73 32.61
CA SER A 468 -22.24 21.24 33.69
C SER A 468 -20.91 21.71 33.13
N ALA A 469 -20.44 22.91 33.51
CA ALA A 469 -19.14 23.44 33.12
C ALA A 469 -17.94 22.63 33.67
N LYS A 470 -18.16 21.83 34.74
CA LYS A 470 -17.17 20.94 35.35
C LYS A 470 -17.64 19.49 35.31
N TRP A 471 -17.77 18.95 34.13
CA TRP A 471 -18.18 17.55 33.94
C TRP A 471 -17.04 16.55 34.09
N TRP A 472 -15.78 17.00 33.93
CA TRP A 472 -14.57 16.17 34.02
C TRP A 472 -13.69 16.62 35.17
N ASP A 473 -13.05 15.66 35.85
CA ASP A 473 -12.10 15.87 36.93
C ASP A 473 -10.90 14.94 36.69
N GLU A 474 -9.86 15.48 36.06
CA GLU A 474 -8.70 14.72 35.57
C GLU A 474 -7.93 14.08 36.72
N GLU A 475 -7.57 14.87 37.75
CA GLU A 475 -6.78 14.37 38.88
C GLU A 475 -7.49 13.22 39.62
N ARG A 476 -8.81 13.37 39.81
CA ARG A 476 -9.63 12.33 40.42
C ARG A 476 -9.62 11.04 39.59
N TRP A 477 -9.86 11.14 38.26
CA TRP A 477 -9.98 9.97 37.41
C TRP A 477 -8.65 9.26 37.24
N ASP A 478 -7.54 9.98 37.18
CA ASP A 478 -6.20 9.43 37.10
C ASP A 478 -5.83 8.67 38.37
N SER A 479 -6.11 9.25 39.54
CA SER A 479 -5.88 8.59 40.83
C SER A 479 -6.73 7.34 41.02
N GLU A 480 -8.07 7.45 40.79
CA GLU A 480 -8.99 6.31 40.98
C GLU A 480 -8.66 5.16 40.01
N PHE A 481 -8.26 5.47 38.76
CA PHE A 481 -7.90 4.43 37.80
C PHE A 481 -6.60 3.76 38.16
N ALA A 482 -5.59 4.52 38.58
CA ALA A 482 -4.33 3.95 39.06
C ALA A 482 -4.55 3.04 40.27
N ASP A 483 -5.39 3.44 41.22
CA ASP A 483 -5.74 2.66 42.41
C ASP A 483 -6.44 1.32 42.07
N ASP A 484 -7.24 1.29 40.99
CA ASP A 484 -7.95 0.09 40.56
C ASP A 484 -7.01 -0.93 39.85
N ILE A 485 -6.06 -0.44 39.04
CA ILE A 485 -5.18 -1.33 38.26
C ILE A 485 -3.91 -1.74 38.99
N GLU A 486 -3.37 -0.92 39.90
CA GLU A 486 -2.12 -1.19 40.61
C GLU A 486 -2.10 -2.54 41.35
N PRO A 487 -3.15 -2.97 42.08
CA PRO A 487 -3.15 -4.27 42.76
C PRO A 487 -2.96 -5.44 41.79
N VAL A 488 -3.63 -5.38 40.63
CA VAL A 488 -3.51 -6.43 39.60
C VAL A 488 -2.13 -6.41 38.96
N MET A 489 -1.57 -5.22 38.72
CA MET A 489 -0.19 -5.09 38.20
C MET A 489 0.82 -5.68 39.19
N ASN A 490 0.66 -5.45 40.50
CA ASN A 490 1.53 -6.00 41.52
C ASN A 490 1.48 -7.53 41.56
N ASP A 491 0.27 -8.13 41.48
CA ASP A 491 0.10 -9.58 41.46
C ASP A 491 0.79 -10.22 40.24
N ILE A 492 0.59 -9.64 39.06
CA ILE A 492 1.22 -10.12 37.80
C ILE A 492 2.76 -10.01 37.88
N ALA A 493 3.26 -8.86 38.32
CA ALA A 493 4.70 -8.64 38.43
C ALA A 493 5.35 -9.61 39.44
N ASP A 494 4.67 -9.85 40.56
CA ASP A 494 5.14 -10.80 41.59
C ASP A 494 5.17 -12.23 41.05
N ALA A 495 4.17 -12.67 40.32
CA ALA A 495 4.10 -14.00 39.74
C ALA A 495 5.27 -14.25 38.78
N HIS A 496 5.36 -13.41 37.75
CA HIS A 496 6.35 -13.59 36.68
C HIS A 496 7.77 -13.20 37.09
N GLY A 497 7.92 -12.18 37.95
CA GLY A 497 9.22 -11.80 38.50
C GLY A 497 9.84 -12.88 39.41
N LYS A 498 9.02 -13.48 40.29
CA LYS A 498 9.46 -14.60 41.17
C LYS A 498 9.81 -15.86 40.38
N GLU A 499 9.07 -16.17 39.31
CA GLU A 499 9.36 -17.31 38.45
C GLU A 499 10.70 -17.13 37.74
N THR A 500 10.96 -15.97 37.12
CA THR A 500 12.23 -15.69 36.46
C THR A 500 13.39 -15.60 37.44
N ALA A 501 13.23 -14.94 38.59
CA ALA A 501 14.26 -14.85 39.62
C ALA A 501 14.65 -16.21 40.13
N ARG A 502 13.68 -17.12 40.37
CA ARG A 502 13.96 -18.51 40.79
C ARG A 502 14.77 -19.26 39.72
N ALA A 503 14.42 -19.11 38.45
CA ALA A 503 15.15 -19.73 37.34
C ALA A 503 16.58 -19.21 37.22
N ILE A 504 16.80 -17.92 37.46
CA ILE A 504 18.13 -17.31 37.48
C ILE A 504 18.91 -17.74 38.76
N GLY A 505 18.22 -18.12 39.85
CA GLY A 505 18.80 -18.47 41.13
C GLY A 505 18.97 -17.30 42.09
N SER A 506 18.10 -16.30 41.96
CA SER A 506 18.05 -15.10 42.81
C SER A 506 16.72 -15.01 43.58
N LYS A 507 16.62 -14.00 44.46
CA LYS A 507 15.37 -13.69 45.19
C LYS A 507 14.76 -12.43 44.63
N TYR A 508 13.47 -12.48 44.28
CA TYR A 508 12.71 -11.33 43.80
C TYR A 508 12.23 -10.46 44.97
N ASN A 509 12.52 -9.17 44.93
CA ASN A 509 12.11 -8.20 45.95
C ASN A 509 10.89 -7.40 45.49
N THR A 510 9.72 -7.77 45.96
CA THR A 510 8.44 -7.17 45.59
C THR A 510 8.30 -5.70 46.06
N ASP A 511 8.92 -5.33 47.20
CA ASP A 511 8.81 -3.96 47.74
C ASP A 511 9.60 -2.96 46.90
N GLN A 512 10.65 -3.38 46.24
CA GLN A 512 11.44 -2.57 45.33
C GLN A 512 10.62 -2.21 44.05
N THR A 513 9.80 -3.13 43.59
CA THR A 513 9.03 -2.99 42.34
C THR A 513 7.77 -2.14 42.49
N ARG A 514 7.13 -2.14 43.67
CA ARG A 514 5.86 -1.43 43.93
C ARG A 514 5.90 0.06 43.60
N LYS A 515 6.99 0.75 43.92
CA LYS A 515 7.14 2.17 43.61
C LYS A 515 7.17 2.46 42.11
N TYR A 516 7.78 1.56 41.35
CA TYR A 516 7.81 1.68 39.89
C TYR A 516 6.45 1.37 39.28
N LEU A 517 5.79 0.30 39.74
CA LEU A 517 4.46 -0.09 39.26
C LEU A 517 3.41 0.98 39.56
N ARG A 518 3.50 1.65 40.72
CA ARG A 518 2.64 2.82 41.02
C ARG A 518 2.79 3.93 39.99
N LYS A 519 4.02 4.33 39.66
CA LYS A 519 4.27 5.35 38.62
C LYS A 519 3.80 4.91 37.24
N MET A 520 3.99 3.63 36.90
CA MET A 520 3.47 3.07 35.64
C MET A 520 1.93 3.12 35.62
N ALA A 521 1.27 2.76 36.73
CA ALA A 521 -0.18 2.83 36.83
C ALA A 521 -0.70 4.27 36.65
N GLU A 522 -0.06 5.25 37.30
CA GLU A 522 -0.41 6.68 37.16
C GLU A 522 -0.23 7.18 35.72
N GLY A 523 0.90 6.85 35.07
CA GLY A 523 1.15 7.23 33.68
C GLY A 523 0.14 6.61 32.71
N ARG A 524 -0.20 5.33 32.90
CA ARG A 524 -1.22 4.65 32.09
C ARG A 524 -2.63 5.18 32.34
N ALA A 525 -2.98 5.48 33.58
CA ALA A 525 -4.26 6.08 33.93
C ALA A 525 -4.43 7.43 33.24
N HIS A 526 -3.42 8.29 33.32
CA HIS A 526 -3.41 9.61 32.67
C HIS A 526 -3.59 9.49 31.14
N ALA A 527 -2.79 8.67 30.46
CA ALA A 527 -2.87 8.50 29.02
C ALA A 527 -4.25 7.99 28.54
N ILE A 528 -4.81 7.01 29.23
CA ILE A 528 -6.11 6.40 28.90
C ILE A 528 -7.25 7.40 29.18
N ASN A 529 -7.21 8.14 30.30
CA ASN A 529 -8.21 9.14 30.63
C ASN A 529 -8.15 10.35 29.70
N ALA A 530 -6.97 10.82 29.32
CA ALA A 530 -6.82 11.89 28.34
C ALA A 530 -7.44 11.49 26.99
N GLY A 531 -7.19 10.26 26.54
CA GLY A 531 -7.83 9.72 25.33
C GLY A 531 -9.34 9.55 25.45
N THR A 532 -9.84 9.22 26.65
CA THR A 532 -11.30 9.15 26.92
C THR A 532 -11.94 10.53 26.91
N TYR A 533 -11.31 11.50 27.54
CA TYR A 533 -11.74 12.90 27.56
C TYR A 533 -11.86 13.48 26.14
N LYS A 534 -10.83 13.30 25.32
CA LYS A 534 -10.82 13.76 23.93
C LYS A 534 -11.98 13.15 23.12
N ARG A 535 -12.20 11.84 23.22
CA ARG A 535 -13.31 11.17 22.52
C ARG A 535 -14.69 11.63 23.00
N LEU A 536 -14.82 11.96 24.29
CA LEU A 536 -16.08 12.51 24.84
C LEU A 536 -16.32 13.92 24.31
N GLN A 537 -15.28 14.77 24.19
CA GLN A 537 -15.42 16.09 23.56
C GLN A 537 -15.85 15.97 22.08
N GLU A 538 -15.19 15.11 21.30
CA GLU A 538 -15.56 14.85 19.91
C GLU A 538 -16.99 14.34 19.78
N ALA A 539 -17.45 13.47 20.69
CA ALA A 539 -18.81 12.97 20.71
C ALA A 539 -19.86 14.02 21.10
N MET A 540 -19.50 15.00 21.93
CA MET A 540 -20.36 16.12 22.30
C MET A 540 -20.50 17.18 21.19
N GLU A 541 -19.49 17.32 20.33
CA GLU A 541 -19.47 18.24 19.19
C GLU A 541 -20.06 17.61 17.92
N SER A 542 -20.25 16.30 17.90
CA SER A 542 -20.73 15.54 16.74
C SER A 542 -22.26 15.56 16.65
N ASP A 543 -22.80 15.92 15.49
CA ASP A 543 -24.23 15.78 15.17
C ASP A 543 -24.62 14.33 14.75
N ASN A 544 -23.66 13.38 14.81
CA ASN A 544 -23.91 12.00 14.42
C ASN A 544 -24.52 11.18 15.55
N GLU A 545 -25.72 10.66 15.35
CA GLU A 545 -26.44 9.79 16.32
C GLU A 545 -25.66 8.53 16.70
N GLU A 546 -24.70 8.11 15.85
CA GLU A 546 -23.83 6.96 16.12
C GLU A 546 -22.62 7.31 17.02
N ASN A 547 -22.26 8.57 17.24
CA ASN A 547 -21.14 8.97 18.07
C ASN A 547 -21.63 9.77 19.29
N THR A 548 -22.09 9.08 20.31
CA THR A 548 -22.60 9.69 21.55
C THR A 548 -21.67 9.43 22.73
N PRO A 549 -21.64 10.29 23.75
CA PRO A 549 -20.87 10.05 24.98
C PRO A 549 -21.18 8.72 25.68
N ALA A 550 -22.44 8.29 25.62
CA ALA A 550 -22.85 6.98 26.14
C ALA A 550 -22.19 5.83 25.39
N LYS A 551 -22.12 5.90 24.06
CA LYS A 551 -21.47 4.88 23.22
C LYS A 551 -19.95 4.84 23.44
N VAL A 552 -19.32 6.00 23.65
CA VAL A 552 -17.88 6.07 24.02
C VAL A 552 -17.62 5.24 25.29
N PHE A 553 -18.46 5.40 26.32
CA PHE A 553 -18.32 4.62 27.55
C PHE A 553 -18.69 3.15 27.40
N ASP A 554 -19.66 2.81 26.55
CA ASP A 554 -19.98 1.41 26.26
C ASP A 554 -18.78 0.70 25.60
N GLU A 555 -18.14 1.32 24.64
CA GLU A 555 -16.92 0.81 24.02
C GLU A 555 -15.77 0.69 25.03
N ARG A 556 -15.60 1.67 25.92
CA ARG A 556 -14.57 1.65 26.98
C ARG A 556 -14.78 0.48 27.95
N GLN A 557 -16.01 0.24 28.38
CA GLN A 557 -16.36 -0.84 29.31
C GLN A 557 -16.21 -2.24 28.72
N ASN A 558 -16.49 -2.41 27.41
CA ASN A 558 -16.57 -3.72 26.77
C ASN A 558 -15.32 -4.06 25.97
N SER A 559 -15.18 -3.48 24.77
CA SER A 559 -14.10 -3.84 23.83
C SER A 559 -12.75 -3.30 24.26
N ASN A 560 -12.71 -2.03 24.67
CA ASN A 560 -11.45 -1.37 25.00
C ASN A 560 -10.88 -1.87 26.33
N ALA A 561 -11.69 -2.13 27.35
CA ALA A 561 -11.21 -2.70 28.61
C ALA A 561 -10.53 -4.05 28.40
N LYS A 562 -11.07 -4.91 27.54
CA LYS A 562 -10.46 -6.22 27.22
C LYS A 562 -9.13 -6.06 26.47
N MET A 563 -9.08 -5.18 25.48
CA MET A 563 -7.89 -4.95 24.67
C MET A 563 -6.76 -4.29 25.50
N LEU A 564 -7.08 -3.18 26.19
CA LEU A 564 -6.12 -2.44 27.00
C LEU A 564 -5.67 -3.24 28.23
N GLY A 565 -6.59 -3.96 28.89
CA GLY A 565 -6.28 -4.79 30.04
C GLY A 565 -5.30 -5.89 29.69
N ARG A 566 -5.53 -6.59 28.59
CA ARG A 566 -4.60 -7.60 28.09
C ARG A 566 -3.23 -7.02 27.75
N ALA A 567 -3.19 -5.90 27.04
CA ALA A 567 -1.93 -5.26 26.67
C ALA A 567 -1.11 -4.83 27.90
N LEU A 568 -1.79 -4.28 28.91
CA LEU A 568 -1.14 -3.88 30.15
C LEU A 568 -0.64 -5.09 30.96
N ALA A 569 -1.44 -6.16 31.06
CA ALA A 569 -1.05 -7.39 31.74
C ALA A 569 0.20 -8.02 31.10
N ILE A 570 0.24 -8.12 29.75
CA ILE A 570 1.42 -8.60 29.00
C ILE A 570 2.64 -7.70 29.23
N GLY A 571 2.44 -6.38 29.21
CA GLY A 571 3.52 -5.42 29.43
C GLY A 571 4.14 -5.54 30.83
N VAL A 572 3.30 -5.67 31.87
CA VAL A 572 3.73 -5.84 33.26
C VAL A 572 4.48 -7.17 33.46
N ALA A 573 3.94 -8.27 32.93
CA ALA A 573 4.62 -9.58 32.98
C ALA A 573 5.97 -9.53 32.27
N GLY A 574 5.99 -8.93 31.06
CA GLY A 574 7.21 -8.71 30.28
C GLY A 574 8.26 -7.93 31.05
N TRP A 575 7.89 -6.78 31.61
CA TRP A 575 8.80 -5.96 32.41
C TRP A 575 9.36 -6.73 33.63
N ALA A 576 8.49 -7.34 34.42
CA ALA A 576 8.90 -8.05 35.63
C ALA A 576 9.85 -9.21 35.36
N GLY A 577 9.58 -9.99 34.33
CA GLY A 577 10.39 -11.17 34.02
C GLY A 577 11.64 -10.89 33.20
N THR A 578 11.63 -9.87 32.31
CA THR A 578 12.76 -9.63 31.40
C THR A 578 13.68 -8.50 31.82
N ARG A 579 13.25 -7.63 32.71
CA ARG A 579 14.06 -6.49 33.16
C ARG A 579 14.29 -6.51 34.67
N GLU A 580 13.22 -6.47 35.44
CA GLU A 580 13.32 -6.28 36.89
C GLU A 580 13.95 -7.49 37.60
N ALA A 581 13.51 -8.72 37.29
CA ALA A 581 14.06 -9.91 37.92
C ALA A 581 15.57 -10.16 37.59
N PRO A 582 16.02 -10.01 36.31
CA PRO A 582 17.45 -10.08 35.99
C PRO A 582 18.26 -8.96 36.63
N GLN A 583 17.76 -7.73 36.67
CA GLN A 583 18.45 -6.60 37.31
C GLN A 583 18.63 -6.79 38.81
N GLN A 584 17.62 -7.32 39.49
CA GLN A 584 17.73 -7.69 40.90
C GLN A 584 18.70 -8.85 41.12
N ALA A 585 18.76 -9.82 40.21
CA ALA A 585 19.71 -10.92 40.25
C ALA A 585 21.16 -10.42 40.13
N GLU A 586 21.41 -9.47 39.22
CA GLU A 586 22.73 -8.86 39.07
C GLU A 586 23.15 -8.08 40.34
N GLN A 587 22.25 -7.34 40.96
CA GLN A 587 22.47 -6.64 42.23
C GLN A 587 22.80 -7.61 43.37
N GLN A 588 22.30 -8.85 43.31
CA GLN A 588 22.62 -9.94 44.27
C GLN A 588 23.91 -10.70 43.93
N GLY A 589 24.63 -10.27 42.88
CA GLY A 589 25.89 -10.84 42.45
C GLY A 589 25.77 -12.15 41.66
N VAL A 590 24.59 -12.51 41.21
CA VAL A 590 24.35 -13.67 40.35
C VAL A 590 24.78 -13.36 38.93
N ARG A 591 25.84 -14.00 38.45
CA ARG A 591 26.34 -13.83 37.08
C ARG A 591 25.96 -15.06 36.26
N LYS A 592 25.00 -14.90 35.33
CA LYS A 592 24.60 -15.90 34.35
C LYS A 592 24.38 -15.20 33.02
N THR A 593 24.62 -15.88 31.92
CA THR A 593 24.27 -15.37 30.60
C THR A 593 22.76 -15.51 30.42
N VAL A 594 22.08 -14.38 30.40
CA VAL A 594 20.62 -14.30 30.25
C VAL A 594 20.29 -13.57 28.96
N GLU A 595 19.52 -14.22 28.09
CA GLU A 595 19.03 -13.67 26.83
C GLU A 595 17.52 -13.75 26.81
N LYS A 596 16.91 -12.95 25.94
CA LYS A 596 15.46 -12.95 25.73
C LYS A 596 15.13 -13.17 24.26
N ILE A 597 14.00 -13.86 24.04
CA ILE A 597 13.53 -14.27 22.72
C ILE A 597 12.12 -13.71 22.56
N TRP A 598 11.86 -13.02 21.44
CA TRP A 598 10.50 -12.59 21.09
C TRP A 598 9.69 -13.77 20.55
N VAL A 599 8.52 -14.00 21.10
CA VAL A 599 7.60 -15.06 20.67
C VAL A 599 6.26 -14.44 20.31
N THR A 600 5.87 -14.56 19.04
CA THR A 600 4.59 -14.02 18.57
C THR A 600 3.41 -14.85 19.08
N GLY A 601 2.29 -14.18 19.33
CA GLY A 601 1.03 -14.84 19.63
C GLY A 601 0.29 -15.29 18.36
N ASP A 602 -0.94 -15.78 18.54
CA ASP A 602 -1.81 -16.14 17.44
C ASP A 602 -2.19 -14.88 16.64
N ASN A 603 -2.12 -14.97 15.31
CA ASN A 603 -2.44 -13.90 14.37
C ASN A 603 -1.65 -12.59 14.65
N PRO A 604 -0.30 -12.62 14.63
CA PRO A 604 0.54 -11.47 14.94
C PRO A 604 0.46 -10.43 13.83
N ARG A 605 0.66 -9.17 14.19
CA ARG A 605 0.88 -8.10 13.19
C ARG A 605 2.15 -8.40 12.39
N PRO A 606 2.25 -7.96 11.12
CA PRO A 606 3.42 -8.22 10.26
C PRO A 606 4.74 -7.83 10.92
N GLU A 607 4.80 -6.70 11.61
CA GLU A 607 5.98 -6.19 12.31
C GLU A 607 6.40 -7.11 13.46
N HIS A 608 5.43 -7.66 14.21
CA HIS A 608 5.70 -8.60 15.28
C HIS A 608 6.08 -9.99 14.76
N GLN A 609 5.53 -10.38 13.61
CA GLN A 609 5.88 -11.64 12.96
C GLN A 609 7.37 -11.68 12.56
N MET A 610 7.90 -10.54 12.09
CA MET A 610 9.32 -10.42 11.75
C MET A 610 10.26 -10.57 12.94
N MET A 611 9.81 -10.28 14.14
CA MET A 611 10.60 -10.42 15.36
C MET A 611 10.53 -11.81 15.99
N ASN A 612 9.66 -12.69 15.47
CA ASN A 612 9.49 -14.01 16.03
C ASN A 612 10.80 -14.81 16.04
N GLY A 613 11.22 -15.24 17.21
CA GLY A 613 12.48 -15.96 17.39
C GLY A 613 13.72 -15.05 17.47
N GLN A 614 13.60 -13.74 17.41
CA GLN A 614 14.73 -12.83 17.61
C GLN A 614 15.28 -13.00 19.03
N VAL A 615 16.58 -13.27 19.14
CA VAL A 615 17.32 -13.45 20.40
C VAL A 615 18.20 -12.22 20.61
N VAL A 616 18.07 -11.60 21.77
CA VAL A 616 18.90 -10.45 22.17
C VAL A 616 19.36 -10.63 23.62
N PRO A 617 20.51 -10.05 24.03
CA PRO A 617 20.89 -9.97 25.43
C PRO A 617 19.77 -9.34 26.26
N ILE A 618 19.65 -9.73 27.52
CA ILE A 618 18.52 -9.32 28.37
C ILE A 618 18.41 -7.81 28.57
N ASP A 619 19.52 -7.10 28.51
CA ASP A 619 19.65 -5.66 28.67
C ASP A 619 19.49 -4.85 27.37
N GLN A 620 19.42 -5.51 26.21
CA GLN A 620 19.28 -4.87 24.90
C GLN A 620 17.82 -4.85 24.43
N PRO A 621 17.39 -3.80 23.69
CA PRO A 621 16.08 -3.79 23.06
C PRO A 621 16.03 -4.77 21.87
N PHE A 622 14.84 -5.21 21.51
CA PHE A 622 14.58 -5.89 20.24
C PHE A 622 14.69 -4.90 19.06
N SER A 623 14.69 -5.40 17.84
CA SER A 623 14.88 -4.57 16.62
C SER A 623 13.82 -3.48 16.41
N ASN A 624 12.66 -3.60 17.06
CA ASN A 624 11.61 -2.57 17.08
C ASN A 624 11.79 -1.53 18.20
N GLY A 625 12.89 -1.55 18.91
CA GLY A 625 13.17 -0.65 20.03
C GLY A 625 12.52 -1.02 21.36
N CYS A 626 11.63 -2.02 21.40
CA CYS A 626 10.98 -2.48 22.62
C CYS A 626 11.88 -3.43 23.42
N TYR A 627 11.82 -3.35 24.73
CA TYR A 627 12.52 -4.30 25.62
C TYR A 627 11.70 -5.56 25.90
N TRP A 628 10.38 -5.50 25.77
CA TRP A 628 9.41 -6.61 25.90
C TRP A 628 8.15 -6.31 25.09
N PRO A 629 7.30 -7.29 24.79
CA PRO A 629 5.98 -7.05 24.20
C PRO A 629 5.10 -6.18 25.10
N GLY A 630 4.55 -5.10 24.54
CA GLY A 630 3.75 -4.12 25.30
C GLY A 630 4.59 -3.10 26.09
N ASP A 631 5.88 -2.95 25.74
CA ASP A 631 6.74 -1.88 26.27
C ASP A 631 6.15 -0.51 25.99
N GLU A 632 6.08 0.34 27.01
CA GLU A 632 5.55 1.71 26.90
C GLU A 632 6.42 2.67 26.09
N ASN A 633 7.69 2.34 25.91
CA ASN A 633 8.63 3.11 25.07
C ASN A 633 8.51 2.75 23.58
N GLY A 634 7.72 1.73 23.24
CA GLY A 634 7.44 1.35 21.86
C GLY A 634 6.38 2.24 21.22
N ASP A 635 6.29 2.20 19.89
CA ASP A 635 5.23 2.90 19.14
C ASP A 635 3.85 2.43 19.63
N PRO A 636 2.95 3.34 20.06
CA PRO A 636 1.61 3.01 20.52
C PRO A 636 0.79 2.18 19.51
N ASP A 637 0.98 2.42 18.21
CA ASP A 637 0.29 1.70 17.16
C ASP A 637 0.71 0.24 17.07
N THR A 638 1.95 -0.09 17.45
CA THR A 638 2.49 -1.44 17.45
C THR A 638 2.31 -2.15 18.79
N THR A 639 2.33 -1.43 19.91
CA THR A 639 2.25 -2.02 21.26
C THR A 639 0.83 -2.21 21.76
N CYS A 640 -0.13 -1.37 21.32
CA CYS A 640 -1.53 -1.47 21.72
C CYS A 640 -2.18 -2.76 21.20
N GLY A 641 -2.73 -3.58 22.10
CA GLY A 641 -3.36 -4.87 21.75
C GLY A 641 -2.38 -5.97 21.33
N CYS A 642 -1.10 -5.83 21.63
CA CYS A 642 -0.08 -6.85 21.38
C CYS A 642 -0.40 -8.16 22.11
N ASN A 643 -0.26 -9.30 21.39
CA ASN A 643 -0.49 -10.64 21.91
C ASN A 643 0.80 -11.50 21.95
N CYS A 644 1.94 -10.86 21.79
CA CYS A 644 3.25 -11.51 21.82
C CYS A 644 3.66 -11.85 23.26
N SER A 645 4.71 -12.67 23.40
CA SER A 645 5.31 -13.04 24.68
C SER A 645 6.83 -12.97 24.55
N THR A 646 7.51 -13.02 25.70
CA THR A 646 8.96 -13.16 25.75
C THR A 646 9.33 -14.51 26.36
N GLN A 647 10.35 -15.14 25.82
CA GLN A 647 10.98 -16.31 26.45
C GLN A 647 12.37 -15.91 26.92
N VAL A 648 12.66 -16.10 28.20
CA VAL A 648 13.98 -15.84 28.78
C VAL A 648 14.80 -17.12 28.71
N ARG A 649 15.98 -17.03 28.06
CA ARG A 649 16.95 -18.10 27.94
C ARG A 649 18.09 -17.86 28.95
N ILE A 650 18.30 -18.83 29.82
CA ILE A 650 19.33 -18.76 30.88
C ILE A 650 20.34 -19.85 30.61
N THR A 651 21.60 -19.48 30.40
CA THR A 651 22.71 -20.43 30.22
C THR A 651 23.51 -20.51 31.53
N ILE A 652 23.67 -21.70 32.04
CA ILE A 652 24.55 -21.99 33.22
C ILE A 652 25.90 -22.34 32.65
N GLU A 653 26.90 -21.52 32.96
CA GLU A 653 28.30 -21.78 32.64
C GLU A 653 28.87 -22.93 33.49
#